data_f8f9e707494c209a03bccbc01920b97d
#
_entry.id   f8f9e707494c209a03bccbc01920b97d
#
_cell.length_a   1.000
_cell.length_b   1.000
_cell.length_c   1.000
_cell.angle_alpha   90.00
_cell.angle_beta   90.00
_cell.angle_gamma   90.00
#
_symmetry.space_group_name_H-M   'P 1'
#
loop_
_entity.id
_entity.type
_entity.pdbx_description
1 polymer ?
#
loop_
_entity_poly.entity_id
_entity_poly.type
_entity_poly.pdbx_seq_one_letter_code
_entity_poly.pdbx_strand_id
1 'polypeptide(L)'
;MLEKYQERFRYISVDEYQDTNHVQYEIANLLAAKYQNLMVVGDDDQSIYSWRGADISNILDFEKDFKQAKVVKLEQNYRSTGHILAAANAVVRNNSQRKEKRLFTDLGDGEKIQAYQASDERDEGRWIASEIEKLRAGGMSYDDMAVFYRTNAQSRILEDMFLRAGVPYKIVGGTRFFDRAEIRDVMAYLKMIVNPADEMSVKRVINTPRRGIGSTSISKIEDLARTNHCSFFQACEIATAETGLFSAKVRNALGDFVNIVREGRRMDGELKDVVEMIVDKSGLVQAFRAEATMEAESRAENIQEFLGVAAEFEETHEDIEGTLESLEELRAAGVAGVPVAAPAGATGVAAGIAGTPADTMDAAMASAAGALGAAFASPAMATAPAAPSVAAMAAAEIERTYGPLACKALPALLEWLALRSDLDALAGDTHAITMMTVHSAKGLEFPAVFVAGMEESIFPHVAGWTDDDPAKLEEERRLAYVAITRARKRLFLTYAATRRTYGSTQANPRSRFVNEIPAEHIEFSGIGSSGFSGTGWEKRGDRRGTFGSGQGSDMYGGRVFGSFTRSTPGTQRRTSISPDAGRVGTGSASAFGEGSGAGAGRSRSTFGSGAPRPKKTNVSATVERKVDAAAAATTFAAGDRVSHKTFGPGTVISAAGDMIEVQFERNGQTKKLMKGFAPIVKLT
;
A
#
# COMPACT_ATOMS: atom_id res chain seq x y z
N MET A 1 10.74 40.83 11.72
CA MET A 1 11.34 39.51 11.43
C MET A 1 11.63 39.35 9.95
N LEU A 2 10.68 39.65 9.06
CA LEU A 2 10.84 39.52 7.59
C LEU A 2 12.02 40.34 7.07
N GLU A 3 12.14 41.63 7.42
CA GLU A 3 13.24 42.48 7.00
C GLU A 3 14.63 41.91 7.34
N LYS A 4 14.76 41.32 8.55
CA LYS A 4 16.01 40.66 8.97
C LYS A 4 16.39 39.49 8.03
N TYR A 5 15.42 38.68 7.60
CA TYR A 5 15.68 37.58 6.69
C TYR A 5 15.94 38.09 5.27
N GLN A 6 15.23 39.10 4.80
CA GLN A 6 15.47 39.73 3.51
C GLN A 6 16.88 40.33 3.43
N GLU A 7 17.37 40.97 4.51
CA GLU A 7 18.77 41.47 4.56
C GLU A 7 19.80 40.35 4.55
N ARG A 8 19.47 39.21 5.19
CA ARG A 8 20.36 38.05 5.30
C ARG A 8 20.43 37.26 4.00
N PHE A 9 19.28 37.00 3.37
CA PHE A 9 19.16 36.16 2.17
C PHE A 9 19.02 37.03 0.93
N ARG A 10 20.15 37.46 0.40
CA ARG A 10 20.20 38.33 -0.78
C ARG A 10 20.08 37.58 -2.11
N TYR A 11 20.36 36.30 -2.11
CA TYR A 11 20.20 35.35 -3.22
C TYR A 11 19.44 34.15 -2.70
N ILE A 12 18.38 33.78 -3.41
CA ILE A 12 17.53 32.67 -3.07
C ILE A 12 17.47 31.76 -4.28
N SER A 13 17.73 30.47 -4.06
CA SER A 13 17.56 29.40 -5.07
C SER A 13 16.61 28.38 -4.55
N VAL A 14 15.58 28.06 -5.36
CA VAL A 14 14.59 27.04 -5.05
C VAL A 14 14.65 25.99 -6.13
N ASP A 15 14.91 24.75 -5.72
CA ASP A 15 14.89 23.59 -6.60
C ASP A 15 13.54 22.88 -6.52
N GLU A 16 13.22 22.06 -7.53
CA GLU A 16 11.94 21.33 -7.65
C GLU A 16 10.72 22.27 -7.48
N TYR A 17 10.78 23.46 -8.08
CA TYR A 17 9.80 24.52 -7.83
C TYR A 17 8.36 24.15 -8.23
N GLN A 18 8.18 23.22 -9.17
CA GLN A 18 6.89 22.67 -9.58
C GLN A 18 6.18 21.88 -8.46
N ASP A 19 6.89 21.49 -7.40
CA ASP A 19 6.33 20.74 -6.27
C ASP A 19 5.96 21.65 -5.09
N THR A 20 6.12 22.96 -5.24
CA THR A 20 5.80 23.91 -4.17
C THR A 20 4.30 24.07 -4.00
N ASN A 21 3.86 24.09 -2.73
CA ASN A 21 2.50 24.49 -2.38
C ASN A 21 2.42 26.03 -2.26
N HIS A 22 1.19 26.53 -2.18
CA HIS A 22 0.94 27.98 -2.10
C HIS A 22 1.68 28.68 -0.94
N VAL A 23 1.78 28.04 0.22
CA VAL A 23 2.50 28.64 1.37
C VAL A 23 4.00 28.73 1.10
N GLN A 24 4.61 27.72 0.48
CA GLN A 24 6.03 27.70 0.11
C GLN A 24 6.30 28.75 -0.96
N TYR A 25 5.42 28.87 -1.94
CA TYR A 25 5.47 29.93 -2.95
C TYR A 25 5.46 31.33 -2.30
N GLU A 26 4.52 31.61 -1.40
CA GLU A 26 4.44 32.89 -0.68
C GLU A 26 5.69 33.18 0.17
N ILE A 27 6.24 32.15 0.83
CA ILE A 27 7.48 32.30 1.61
C ILE A 27 8.63 32.71 0.70
N ALA A 28 8.80 32.06 -0.46
CA ALA A 28 9.85 32.38 -1.41
C ALA A 28 9.71 33.84 -1.93
N ASN A 29 8.50 34.24 -2.30
CA ASN A 29 8.17 35.58 -2.78
C ASN A 29 8.43 36.65 -1.71
N LEU A 30 7.98 36.47 -0.49
CA LEU A 30 8.19 37.40 0.61
C LEU A 30 9.67 37.55 0.93
N LEU A 31 10.43 36.46 0.93
CA LEU A 31 11.87 36.52 1.18
C LEU A 31 12.61 37.25 0.04
N ALA A 32 12.21 37.03 -1.21
CA ALA A 32 12.85 37.60 -2.39
C ALA A 32 12.46 39.05 -2.64
N ALA A 33 11.36 39.53 -2.08
CA ALA A 33 10.72 40.82 -2.43
C ALA A 33 11.68 42.02 -2.40
N LYS A 34 12.67 42.05 -1.51
CA LYS A 34 13.58 43.19 -1.35
C LYS A 34 14.64 43.29 -2.46
N TYR A 35 15.29 42.18 -2.81
CA TYR A 35 16.41 42.16 -3.76
C TYR A 35 16.02 41.58 -5.12
N GLN A 36 14.91 40.85 -5.21
CA GLN A 36 14.41 40.17 -6.39
C GLN A 36 15.43 39.20 -7.04
N ASN A 37 16.41 38.75 -6.26
CA ASN A 37 17.39 37.75 -6.68
C ASN A 37 16.90 36.36 -6.37
N LEU A 38 15.80 35.94 -7.04
CA LEU A 38 15.20 34.63 -6.93
C LEU A 38 15.53 33.82 -8.19
N MET A 39 16.17 32.68 -8.01
CA MET A 39 16.34 31.65 -9.04
C MET A 39 15.49 30.47 -8.67
N VAL A 40 14.66 30.00 -9.60
CA VAL A 40 13.90 28.76 -9.46
C VAL A 40 14.32 27.77 -10.52
N VAL A 41 14.43 26.52 -10.13
CA VAL A 41 14.73 25.40 -11.02
C VAL A 41 13.62 24.38 -10.86
N GLY A 42 13.17 23.81 -11.97
CA GLY A 42 12.11 22.80 -11.93
C GLY A 42 11.74 22.31 -13.31
N ASP A 43 10.94 21.28 -13.32
CA ASP A 43 10.42 20.62 -14.50
C ASP A 43 8.90 20.44 -14.34
N ASP A 44 8.10 21.24 -15.04
CA ASP A 44 6.65 21.18 -15.02
C ASP A 44 6.11 19.79 -15.39
N ASP A 45 6.83 19.05 -16.26
CA ASP A 45 6.50 17.68 -16.63
C ASP A 45 6.78 16.65 -15.50
N GLN A 46 7.39 17.07 -14.38
CA GLN A 46 7.63 16.27 -13.18
C GLN A 46 6.79 16.71 -11.95
N SER A 47 5.76 17.55 -12.14
CA SER A 47 4.81 17.92 -11.09
C SER A 47 3.84 16.77 -10.81
N ILE A 48 4.10 16.01 -9.74
CA ILE A 48 3.39 14.78 -9.37
C ILE A 48 2.93 14.75 -7.91
N TYR A 49 2.87 15.91 -7.24
CA TYR A 49 2.53 16.02 -5.82
C TYR A 49 1.33 16.95 -5.56
N SER A 50 0.36 17.05 -6.51
CA SER A 50 -0.85 17.84 -6.30
C SER A 50 -1.64 17.38 -5.06
N TRP A 51 -1.64 16.09 -4.78
CA TRP A 51 -2.25 15.50 -3.60
C TRP A 51 -1.60 15.91 -2.26
N ARG A 52 -0.37 16.46 -2.29
CA ARG A 52 0.31 17.12 -1.16
C ARG A 52 0.10 18.63 -1.15
N GLY A 53 -0.73 19.13 -2.07
CA GLY A 53 -1.02 20.55 -2.23
C GLY A 53 -0.01 21.30 -3.08
N ALA A 54 0.84 20.60 -3.86
CA ALA A 54 1.67 21.25 -4.88
C ALA A 54 0.79 21.88 -5.97
N ASP A 55 1.16 23.05 -6.42
CA ASP A 55 0.44 23.78 -7.45
C ASP A 55 1.38 24.08 -8.62
N ILE A 56 1.15 23.39 -9.74
CA ILE A 56 1.95 23.55 -10.95
C ILE A 56 1.92 24.98 -11.50
N SER A 57 0.86 25.76 -11.20
CA SER A 57 0.76 27.16 -11.64
C SER A 57 1.92 28.02 -11.11
N ASN A 58 2.49 27.68 -9.96
CA ASN A 58 3.62 28.40 -9.39
C ASN A 58 4.82 28.48 -10.35
N ILE A 59 5.13 27.39 -11.08
CA ILE A 59 6.21 27.39 -12.07
C ILE A 59 5.76 27.87 -13.44
N LEU A 60 4.54 27.54 -13.84
CA LEU A 60 4.01 27.96 -15.15
C LEU A 60 3.83 29.47 -15.24
N ASP A 61 3.37 30.09 -14.15
CA ASP A 61 3.03 31.51 -14.04
C ASP A 61 4.17 32.38 -13.51
N PHE A 62 5.33 31.80 -13.21
CA PHE A 62 6.49 32.50 -12.62
C PHE A 62 6.86 33.78 -13.38
N GLU A 63 6.80 33.77 -14.72
CA GLU A 63 7.09 34.96 -15.55
C GLU A 63 6.02 36.03 -15.46
N LYS A 64 4.80 35.71 -15.01
CA LYS A 64 3.74 36.69 -14.74
C LYS A 64 4.05 37.50 -13.48
N ASP A 65 4.58 36.85 -12.47
CA ASP A 65 4.91 37.42 -11.17
C ASP A 65 6.24 38.16 -11.23
N PHE A 66 7.23 37.61 -11.95
CA PHE A 66 8.58 38.18 -12.14
C PHE A 66 8.80 38.55 -13.60
N LYS A 67 8.29 39.71 -14.00
CA LYS A 67 8.29 40.18 -15.40
C LYS A 67 9.68 40.31 -16.05
N GLN A 68 10.73 40.40 -15.21
CA GLN A 68 12.12 40.47 -15.68
C GLN A 68 12.85 39.12 -15.61
N ALA A 69 12.14 38.06 -15.30
CA ALA A 69 12.72 36.72 -15.22
C ALA A 69 13.34 36.30 -16.55
N LYS A 70 14.54 35.75 -16.49
CA LYS A 70 15.18 35.13 -17.64
C LYS A 70 14.95 33.63 -17.57
N VAL A 71 14.21 33.12 -18.54
CA VAL A 71 13.97 31.66 -18.65
C VAL A 71 15.08 31.02 -19.48
N VAL A 72 15.70 29.99 -18.92
CA VAL A 72 16.68 29.13 -19.60
C VAL A 72 16.18 27.72 -19.63
N LYS A 73 15.99 27.13 -20.81
CA LYS A 73 15.59 25.74 -20.98
C LYS A 73 16.82 24.85 -21.01
N LEU A 74 16.83 23.83 -20.13
CA LEU A 74 17.86 22.80 -20.08
C LEU A 74 17.33 21.56 -20.83
N GLU A 75 17.51 21.51 -22.15
CA GLU A 75 16.93 20.49 -23.01
C GLU A 75 17.87 19.30 -23.27
N GLN A 76 19.18 19.46 -23.02
CA GLN A 76 20.13 18.39 -23.16
C GLN A 76 20.06 17.47 -21.93
N ASN A 77 19.77 16.19 -22.18
CA ASN A 77 19.70 15.14 -21.18
C ASN A 77 20.97 14.30 -21.22
N TYR A 78 21.56 14.04 -20.05
CA TYR A 78 22.80 13.26 -19.88
C TYR A 78 22.56 11.91 -19.21
N ARG A 79 21.30 11.55 -18.96
CA ARG A 79 20.91 10.34 -18.23
C ARG A 79 20.51 9.21 -19.18
N SER A 80 19.55 9.46 -20.06
CA SER A 80 18.82 8.46 -20.82
C SER A 80 19.22 8.42 -22.28
N THR A 81 19.13 7.25 -22.90
CA THR A 81 19.33 7.04 -24.33
C THR A 81 18.17 7.60 -25.18
N GLY A 82 18.39 7.73 -26.49
CA GLY A 82 17.48 8.40 -27.42
C GLY A 82 16.09 7.78 -27.47
N HIS A 83 15.95 6.44 -27.54
CA HIS A 83 14.65 5.77 -27.56
C HIS A 83 13.82 6.06 -26.30
N ILE A 84 14.45 6.09 -25.12
CA ILE A 84 13.78 6.41 -23.85
C ILE A 84 13.29 7.87 -23.86
N LEU A 85 14.12 8.81 -24.29
CA LEU A 85 13.73 10.22 -24.36
C LEU A 85 12.66 10.49 -25.41
N ALA A 86 12.71 9.82 -26.53
CA ALA A 86 11.69 9.94 -27.57
C ALA A 86 10.32 9.47 -27.04
N ALA A 87 10.28 8.36 -26.30
CA ALA A 87 9.07 7.88 -25.63
C ALA A 87 8.56 8.87 -24.58
N ALA A 88 9.43 9.36 -23.70
CA ALA A 88 9.08 10.35 -22.67
C ALA A 88 8.50 11.64 -23.31
N ASN A 89 9.16 12.19 -24.31
CA ASN A 89 8.67 13.35 -25.05
C ASN A 89 7.31 13.09 -25.73
N ALA A 90 7.11 11.89 -26.29
CA ALA A 90 5.87 11.53 -26.98
C ALA A 90 4.69 11.42 -25.99
N VAL A 91 4.90 10.80 -24.84
CA VAL A 91 3.89 10.67 -23.79
C VAL A 91 3.51 12.04 -23.23
N VAL A 92 4.47 12.82 -22.75
CA VAL A 92 4.18 14.09 -22.07
C VAL A 92 3.63 15.17 -22.99
N ARG A 93 3.88 15.09 -24.31
CA ARG A 93 3.36 16.04 -25.31
C ARG A 93 1.83 16.09 -25.34
N ASN A 94 1.14 15.05 -24.86
CA ASN A 94 -0.31 15.00 -24.82
C ASN A 94 -0.93 15.79 -23.65
N ASN A 95 -0.10 16.35 -22.76
CA ASN A 95 -0.56 17.29 -21.74
C ASN A 95 -0.71 18.70 -22.32
N SER A 96 -1.75 19.40 -21.90
CA SER A 96 -2.04 20.79 -22.32
C SER A 96 -1.36 21.83 -21.43
N GLN A 97 -1.28 21.55 -20.11
CA GLN A 97 -0.68 22.45 -19.12
C GLN A 97 0.83 22.20 -18.99
N ARG A 98 1.60 22.74 -19.92
CA ARG A 98 3.06 22.59 -19.91
C ARG A 98 3.77 23.70 -20.68
N LYS A 99 5.03 23.98 -20.32
CA LYS A 99 5.94 24.78 -21.14
C LYS A 99 6.59 23.88 -22.20
N GLU A 100 6.45 24.26 -23.46
CA GLU A 100 7.00 23.46 -24.56
C GLU A 100 8.52 23.34 -24.44
N LYS A 101 9.02 22.10 -24.34
CA LYS A 101 10.44 21.72 -24.36
C LYS A 101 10.59 20.37 -25.02
N ARG A 102 11.77 20.06 -25.55
CA ARG A 102 12.10 18.78 -26.16
C ARG A 102 13.46 18.32 -25.66
N LEU A 103 13.45 17.27 -24.84
CA LEU A 103 14.69 16.66 -24.40
C LEU A 103 15.40 15.95 -25.55
N PHE A 104 16.73 16.12 -25.62
CA PHE A 104 17.60 15.38 -26.54
C PHE A 104 18.85 14.90 -25.79
N THR A 105 19.56 13.92 -26.38
CA THR A 105 20.77 13.34 -25.78
C THR A 105 21.82 13.06 -26.84
N ASP A 106 23.09 13.10 -26.42
CA ASP A 106 24.23 12.68 -27.23
C ASP A 106 24.69 11.24 -26.89
N LEU A 107 23.96 10.51 -26.04
CA LEU A 107 24.27 9.13 -25.63
C LEU A 107 23.92 8.07 -26.70
N GLY A 108 23.43 8.50 -27.88
CA GLY A 108 22.93 7.63 -28.94
C GLY A 108 21.52 7.11 -28.65
N ASP A 109 20.97 6.35 -29.60
CA ASP A 109 19.58 5.86 -29.50
C ASP A 109 19.40 4.81 -28.42
N GLY A 110 20.41 3.98 -28.16
CA GLY A 110 20.33 2.90 -27.19
C GLY A 110 19.48 1.72 -27.66
N GLU A 111 19.05 0.88 -26.73
CA GLU A 111 18.12 -0.20 -27.02
C GLU A 111 16.68 0.31 -26.99
N LYS A 112 15.83 -0.29 -27.86
CA LYS A 112 14.40 0.00 -27.88
C LYS A 112 13.75 -0.43 -26.56
N ILE A 113 12.67 0.26 -26.22
CA ILE A 113 11.83 -0.08 -25.08
C ILE A 113 11.17 -1.42 -25.34
N GLN A 114 11.20 -2.33 -24.37
CA GLN A 114 10.53 -3.61 -24.49
C GLN A 114 9.19 -3.56 -23.76
N ALA A 115 8.11 -3.86 -24.48
CA ALA A 115 6.78 -4.00 -23.91
C ALA A 115 6.38 -5.47 -23.88
N TYR A 116 6.04 -6.00 -22.71
CA TYR A 116 5.63 -7.38 -22.55
C TYR A 116 4.15 -7.48 -22.14
N GLN A 117 3.38 -8.26 -22.91
CA GLN A 117 2.02 -8.63 -22.56
C GLN A 117 2.00 -10.00 -21.90
N ALA A 118 1.77 -10.00 -20.58
CA ALA A 118 1.57 -11.18 -19.80
C ALA A 118 0.15 -11.75 -19.93
N SER A 119 -0.05 -13.03 -19.59
CA SER A 119 -1.39 -13.63 -19.45
C SER A 119 -2.12 -13.10 -18.22
N ASP A 120 -1.41 -13.03 -17.12
CA ASP A 120 -1.88 -12.59 -15.82
C ASP A 120 -0.75 -11.90 -15.03
N GLU A 121 -1.05 -11.41 -13.83
CA GLU A 121 -0.09 -10.72 -12.97
C GLU A 121 1.05 -11.63 -12.48
N ARG A 122 0.84 -12.93 -12.40
CA ARG A 122 1.88 -13.89 -12.01
C ARG A 122 2.85 -14.14 -13.16
N ASP A 123 2.32 -14.22 -14.38
CA ASP A 123 3.15 -14.31 -15.58
C ASP A 123 3.97 -13.04 -15.77
N GLU A 124 3.38 -11.87 -15.51
CA GLU A 124 4.09 -10.58 -15.49
C GLU A 124 5.27 -10.63 -14.52
N GLY A 125 5.05 -11.02 -13.26
CA GLY A 125 6.08 -11.10 -12.23
C GLY A 125 7.18 -12.12 -12.57
N ARG A 126 6.80 -13.30 -13.11
CA ARG A 126 7.76 -14.32 -13.56
C ARG A 126 8.62 -13.82 -14.73
N TRP A 127 8.02 -13.15 -15.69
CA TRP A 127 8.75 -12.59 -16.81
C TRP A 127 9.75 -11.53 -16.36
N ILE A 128 9.31 -10.61 -15.47
CA ILE A 128 10.21 -9.60 -14.88
C ILE A 128 11.38 -10.28 -14.18
N ALA A 129 11.14 -11.28 -13.32
CA ALA A 129 12.19 -12.01 -12.63
C ALA A 129 13.16 -12.69 -13.59
N SER A 130 12.63 -13.33 -14.65
CA SER A 130 13.45 -13.96 -15.70
C SER A 130 14.31 -12.96 -16.46
N GLU A 131 13.77 -11.76 -16.78
CA GLU A 131 14.53 -10.74 -17.50
C GLU A 131 15.61 -10.11 -16.62
N ILE A 132 15.33 -9.94 -15.33
CA ILE A 132 16.32 -9.54 -14.31
C ILE A 132 17.50 -10.50 -14.31
N GLU A 133 17.25 -11.81 -14.28
CA GLU A 133 18.30 -12.82 -14.29
C GLU A 133 19.09 -12.84 -15.60
N LYS A 134 18.45 -12.58 -16.74
CA LYS A 134 19.16 -12.41 -18.01
C LYS A 134 20.09 -11.19 -18.00
N LEU A 135 19.63 -10.06 -17.46
CA LEU A 135 20.44 -8.85 -17.32
C LEU A 135 21.61 -9.09 -16.38
N ARG A 136 21.39 -9.82 -15.29
CA ARG A 136 22.43 -10.21 -14.34
C ARG A 136 23.47 -11.12 -15.01
N ALA A 137 23.03 -12.13 -15.76
CA ALA A 137 23.93 -12.99 -16.53
C ALA A 137 24.73 -12.20 -17.58
N GLY A 138 24.17 -11.09 -18.08
CA GLY A 138 24.84 -10.11 -18.92
C GLY A 138 25.79 -9.16 -18.19
N GLY A 139 25.99 -9.31 -16.86
CA GLY A 139 26.93 -8.54 -16.06
C GLY A 139 26.36 -7.30 -15.36
N MET A 140 25.03 -7.09 -15.37
CA MET A 140 24.39 -6.01 -14.62
C MET A 140 24.17 -6.43 -13.16
N SER A 141 24.44 -5.53 -12.21
CA SER A 141 24.17 -5.79 -10.80
C SER A 141 22.67 -5.65 -10.48
N TYR A 142 22.18 -6.35 -9.46
CA TYR A 142 20.81 -6.12 -8.95
C TYR A 142 20.58 -4.66 -8.54
N ASP A 143 21.58 -4.00 -7.95
CA ASP A 143 21.50 -2.59 -7.55
C ASP A 143 21.31 -1.62 -8.74
N ASP A 144 21.66 -2.06 -9.95
CA ASP A 144 21.49 -1.30 -11.20
C ASP A 144 20.07 -1.40 -11.76
N MET A 145 19.21 -2.20 -11.16
CA MET A 145 17.88 -2.51 -11.65
C MET A 145 16.80 -2.06 -10.65
N ALA A 146 15.70 -1.54 -11.19
CA ALA A 146 14.55 -1.17 -10.37
C ALA A 146 13.24 -1.62 -11.00
N VAL A 147 12.27 -1.96 -10.15
CA VAL A 147 10.90 -2.27 -10.55
C VAL A 147 9.96 -1.23 -9.94
N PHE A 148 9.26 -0.52 -10.81
CA PHE A 148 8.29 0.50 -10.41
C PHE A 148 6.87 0.01 -10.60
N TYR A 149 6.01 0.40 -9.68
CA TYR A 149 4.58 0.14 -9.72
C TYR A 149 3.80 1.39 -9.28
N ARG A 150 2.52 1.46 -9.67
CA ARG A 150 1.70 2.65 -9.37
C ARG A 150 1.19 2.66 -7.94
N THR A 151 0.68 1.55 -7.44
CA THR A 151 0.15 1.41 -6.07
C THR A 151 0.91 0.36 -5.29
N ASN A 152 0.92 0.53 -3.98
CA ASN A 152 1.60 -0.41 -3.08
C ASN A 152 1.01 -1.82 -3.12
N ALA A 153 -0.28 -1.96 -3.41
CA ALA A 153 -0.94 -3.26 -3.52
C ALA A 153 -0.28 -4.17 -4.59
N GLN A 154 0.20 -3.58 -5.70
CA GLN A 154 0.86 -4.32 -6.77
C GLN A 154 2.17 -5.01 -6.34
N SER A 155 2.84 -4.53 -5.27
CA SER A 155 4.11 -5.13 -4.85
C SER A 155 3.98 -6.58 -4.42
N ARG A 156 2.83 -6.98 -3.87
CA ARG A 156 2.59 -8.33 -3.32
C ARG A 156 2.94 -9.46 -4.31
N ILE A 157 2.40 -9.38 -5.51
CA ILE A 157 2.65 -10.41 -6.53
C ILE A 157 4.11 -10.38 -6.99
N LEU A 158 4.69 -9.20 -7.13
CA LEU A 158 6.11 -9.08 -7.49
C LEU A 158 7.01 -9.65 -6.39
N GLU A 159 6.71 -9.35 -5.13
CA GLU A 159 7.41 -9.91 -3.96
C GLU A 159 7.33 -11.45 -3.97
N ASP A 160 6.13 -12.01 -4.24
CA ASP A 160 5.91 -13.44 -4.33
C ASP A 160 6.73 -14.08 -5.45
N MET A 161 6.68 -13.51 -6.65
CA MET A 161 7.41 -14.07 -7.80
C MET A 161 8.92 -13.95 -7.63
N PHE A 162 9.41 -12.87 -7.03
CA PHE A 162 10.85 -12.70 -6.76
C PHE A 162 11.34 -13.65 -5.69
N LEU A 163 10.56 -13.87 -4.62
CA LEU A 163 10.87 -14.86 -3.60
C LEU A 163 10.98 -16.27 -4.21
N ARG A 164 10.00 -16.67 -5.04
CA ARG A 164 10.01 -17.98 -5.74
C ARG A 164 11.18 -18.12 -6.73
N ALA A 165 11.57 -17.03 -7.38
CA ALA A 165 12.69 -17.02 -8.32
C ALA A 165 14.06 -16.86 -7.64
N GLY A 166 14.11 -16.67 -6.32
CA GLY A 166 15.35 -16.41 -5.59
C GLY A 166 15.99 -15.05 -5.91
N VAL A 167 15.22 -14.09 -6.45
CA VAL A 167 15.67 -12.74 -6.77
C VAL A 167 15.63 -11.88 -5.50
N PRO A 168 16.76 -11.41 -4.97
CA PRO A 168 16.77 -10.57 -3.79
C PRO A 168 16.20 -9.17 -4.11
N TYR A 169 15.31 -8.67 -3.27
CA TYR A 169 14.67 -7.36 -3.45
C TYR A 169 14.63 -6.55 -2.16
N LYS A 170 14.57 -5.22 -2.32
CA LYS A 170 14.31 -4.24 -1.25
C LYS A 170 13.22 -3.26 -1.65
N ILE A 171 12.33 -2.92 -0.73
CA ILE A 171 11.27 -1.94 -0.97
C ILE A 171 11.71 -0.60 -0.41
N VAL A 172 11.69 0.44 -1.27
CA VAL A 172 12.03 1.81 -0.90
C VAL A 172 10.75 2.63 -0.72
N GLY A 173 10.67 3.35 0.41
CA GLY A 173 9.50 4.17 0.74
C GLY A 173 8.30 3.40 1.27
N GLY A 174 8.48 2.12 1.62
CA GLY A 174 7.45 1.25 2.16
C GLY A 174 8.03 0.09 2.97
N THR A 175 7.16 -0.77 3.43
CA THR A 175 7.46 -2.06 4.07
C THR A 175 6.95 -3.20 3.18
N ARG A 176 7.50 -4.40 3.35
CA ARG A 176 6.98 -5.61 2.68
C ARG A 176 5.49 -5.76 2.94
N PHE A 177 4.77 -6.38 2.01
CA PHE A 177 3.31 -6.40 2.04
C PHE A 177 2.76 -6.93 3.37
N PHE A 178 3.26 -8.07 3.85
CA PHE A 178 2.79 -8.68 5.10
C PHE A 178 3.28 -7.97 6.37
N ASP A 179 4.26 -7.07 6.26
CA ASP A 179 4.78 -6.27 7.36
C ASP A 179 4.03 -4.95 7.56
N ARG A 180 3.18 -4.56 6.61
CA ARG A 180 2.38 -3.33 6.68
C ARG A 180 1.47 -3.33 7.90
N ALA A 181 1.35 -2.17 8.52
CA ALA A 181 0.62 -2.04 9.79
C ALA A 181 -0.84 -2.50 9.67
N GLU A 182 -1.53 -2.09 8.59
CA GLU A 182 -2.91 -2.45 8.29
C GLU A 182 -3.10 -3.95 8.02
N ILE A 183 -2.11 -4.60 7.36
CA ILE A 183 -2.14 -6.04 7.11
C ILE A 183 -1.90 -6.80 8.42
N ARG A 184 -0.95 -6.36 9.23
CA ARG A 184 -0.73 -6.91 10.57
C ARG A 184 -1.95 -6.74 11.48
N ASP A 185 -2.74 -5.68 11.30
CA ASP A 185 -3.99 -5.49 12.05
C ASP A 185 -5.04 -6.51 11.60
N VAL A 186 -5.23 -6.74 10.29
CA VAL A 186 -6.11 -7.80 9.79
C VAL A 186 -5.64 -9.16 10.27
N MET A 187 -4.35 -9.48 10.15
CA MET A 187 -3.78 -10.75 10.64
C MET A 187 -4.00 -10.93 12.15
N ALA A 188 -3.92 -9.85 12.96
CA ALA A 188 -4.19 -9.94 14.39
C ALA A 188 -5.65 -10.27 14.69
N TYR A 189 -6.62 -9.74 13.91
CA TYR A 189 -8.01 -10.17 13.99
C TYR A 189 -8.17 -11.65 13.66
N LEU A 190 -7.54 -12.13 12.58
CA LEU A 190 -7.60 -13.55 12.18
C LEU A 190 -6.99 -14.46 13.24
N LYS A 191 -5.80 -14.10 13.77
CA LYS A 191 -5.14 -14.84 14.87
C LYS A 191 -6.03 -14.91 16.11
N MET A 192 -6.68 -13.81 16.48
CA MET A 192 -7.58 -13.74 17.62
C MET A 192 -8.83 -14.61 17.43
N ILE A 193 -9.31 -14.79 16.20
CA ILE A 193 -10.42 -15.70 15.89
C ILE A 193 -9.99 -17.15 16.06
N VAL A 194 -8.81 -17.52 15.58
CA VAL A 194 -8.26 -18.87 15.77
C VAL A 194 -7.96 -19.12 17.24
N ASN A 195 -7.26 -18.20 17.89
CA ASN A 195 -6.87 -18.27 19.29
C ASN A 195 -7.23 -17.00 20.07
N PRO A 196 -8.41 -16.92 20.69
CA PRO A 196 -8.79 -15.76 21.51
C PRO A 196 -7.91 -15.55 22.76
N ALA A 197 -7.08 -16.54 23.14
CA ALA A 197 -6.13 -16.41 24.24
C ALA A 197 -4.82 -15.69 23.81
N ASP A 198 -4.63 -15.37 22.52
CA ASP A 198 -3.50 -14.58 22.04
C ASP A 198 -3.66 -13.10 22.46
N GLU A 199 -3.16 -12.83 23.66
CA GLU A 199 -3.24 -11.51 24.29
C GLU A 199 -2.58 -10.41 23.43
N MET A 200 -1.50 -10.73 22.72
CA MET A 200 -0.79 -9.76 21.87
C MET A 200 -1.66 -9.30 20.72
N SER A 201 -2.29 -10.23 20.03
CA SER A 201 -3.20 -9.95 18.93
C SER A 201 -4.44 -9.19 19.41
N VAL A 202 -5.05 -9.62 20.53
CA VAL A 202 -6.20 -8.94 21.12
C VAL A 202 -5.87 -7.49 21.48
N LYS A 203 -4.77 -7.24 22.20
CA LYS A 203 -4.34 -5.89 22.60
C LYS A 203 -3.98 -5.01 21.41
N ARG A 204 -3.48 -5.58 20.32
CA ARG A 204 -3.17 -4.85 19.12
C ARG A 204 -4.43 -4.22 18.48
N VAL A 205 -5.51 -4.97 18.42
CA VAL A 205 -6.68 -4.58 17.63
C VAL A 205 -7.90 -4.11 18.42
N ILE A 206 -7.91 -4.25 19.73
CA ILE A 206 -9.03 -3.85 20.59
C ILE A 206 -9.48 -2.39 20.39
N ASN A 207 -8.55 -1.50 20.05
CA ASN A 207 -8.81 -0.09 19.77
C ASN A 207 -8.36 0.32 18.35
N THR A 208 -8.28 -0.63 17.43
CA THR A 208 -7.95 -0.43 16.01
C THR A 208 -9.08 -1.02 15.15
N PRO A 209 -9.88 -0.17 14.46
CA PRO A 209 -9.89 1.31 14.51
C PRO A 209 -10.31 1.86 15.88
N ARG A 210 -10.20 3.17 16.07
CA ARG A 210 -10.45 3.82 17.37
C ARG A 210 -11.88 3.60 17.86
N ARG A 211 -12.02 2.81 18.95
CA ARG A 211 -13.31 2.51 19.62
C ARG A 211 -13.52 3.26 20.95
N GLY A 212 -12.53 4.05 21.34
CA GLY A 212 -12.57 4.76 22.63
C GLY A 212 -12.11 3.87 23.82
N ILE A 213 -11.51 2.73 23.52
CA ILE A 213 -10.91 1.84 24.54
C ILE A 213 -9.45 2.28 24.70
N GLY A 214 -9.21 3.18 25.66
CA GLY A 214 -7.87 3.72 25.91
C GLY A 214 -7.06 2.87 26.91
N SER A 215 -5.81 3.27 27.15
CA SER A 215 -4.87 2.58 28.04
C SER A 215 -5.44 2.32 29.46
N THR A 216 -6.17 3.28 30.02
CA THR A 216 -6.84 3.11 31.33
C THR A 216 -7.88 1.98 31.32
N SER A 217 -8.63 1.82 30.21
CA SER A 217 -9.58 0.71 30.08
C SER A 217 -8.86 -0.62 29.92
N ILE A 218 -7.78 -0.64 29.14
CA ILE A 218 -6.94 -1.83 28.95
C ILE A 218 -6.37 -2.29 30.30
N SER A 219 -5.80 -1.38 31.11
CA SER A 219 -5.28 -1.74 32.45
C SER A 219 -6.37 -2.30 33.37
N LYS A 220 -7.59 -1.78 33.32
CA LYS A 220 -8.71 -2.34 34.09
C LYS A 220 -9.12 -3.73 33.63
N ILE A 221 -9.05 -4.01 32.31
CA ILE A 221 -9.30 -5.35 31.77
C ILE A 221 -8.18 -6.32 32.19
N GLU A 222 -6.93 -5.87 32.19
CA GLU A 222 -5.79 -6.64 32.71
C GLU A 222 -5.96 -6.99 34.21
N ASP A 223 -6.46 -6.06 35.00
CA ASP A 223 -6.78 -6.30 36.42
C ASP A 223 -7.92 -7.31 36.56
N LEU A 224 -8.97 -7.22 35.73
CA LEU A 224 -10.05 -8.22 35.69
C LEU A 224 -9.53 -9.60 35.31
N ALA A 225 -8.67 -9.70 34.29
CA ALA A 225 -8.06 -10.96 33.86
C ALA A 225 -7.27 -11.61 34.98
N ARG A 226 -6.47 -10.80 35.69
CA ARG A 226 -5.67 -11.26 36.84
C ARG A 226 -6.52 -11.72 38.02
N THR A 227 -7.58 -10.96 38.34
CA THR A 227 -8.48 -11.27 39.46
C THR A 227 -9.30 -12.53 39.18
N ASN A 228 -9.75 -12.75 37.94
CA ASN A 228 -10.58 -13.90 37.56
C ASN A 228 -9.75 -15.08 37.06
N HIS A 229 -8.42 -15.00 37.02
CA HIS A 229 -7.52 -16.03 36.51
C HIS A 229 -7.93 -16.51 35.09
N CYS A 230 -8.24 -15.56 34.21
CA CYS A 230 -8.72 -15.84 32.86
C CYS A 230 -7.91 -15.07 31.80
N SER A 231 -8.09 -15.41 30.53
CA SER A 231 -7.43 -14.70 29.43
C SER A 231 -7.91 -13.23 29.35
N PHE A 232 -7.11 -12.40 28.70
CA PHE A 232 -7.48 -10.99 28.45
C PHE A 232 -8.78 -10.88 27.66
N PHE A 233 -9.02 -11.76 26.67
CA PHE A 233 -10.25 -11.78 25.92
C PHE A 233 -11.47 -12.18 26.77
N GLN A 234 -11.35 -13.19 27.64
CA GLN A 234 -12.40 -13.53 28.60
C GLN A 234 -12.69 -12.38 29.56
N ALA A 235 -11.65 -11.65 29.98
CA ALA A 235 -11.85 -10.44 30.78
C ALA A 235 -12.57 -9.33 30.00
N CYS A 236 -12.36 -9.21 28.67
CA CYS A 236 -13.18 -8.33 27.83
C CYS A 236 -14.66 -8.77 27.83
N GLU A 237 -14.94 -10.08 27.77
CA GLU A 237 -16.31 -10.61 27.86
C GLU A 237 -16.95 -10.28 29.22
N ILE A 238 -16.26 -10.51 30.32
CA ILE A 238 -16.71 -10.15 31.66
C ILE A 238 -16.98 -8.63 31.74
N ALA A 239 -16.08 -7.81 31.20
CA ALA A 239 -16.20 -6.36 31.22
C ALA A 239 -17.45 -5.84 30.50
N THR A 240 -18.01 -6.59 29.55
CA THR A 240 -19.27 -6.21 28.88
C THR A 240 -20.47 -6.29 29.82
N ALA A 241 -20.46 -7.21 30.76
CA ALA A 241 -21.54 -7.43 31.75
C ALA A 241 -21.39 -6.57 33.01
N GLU A 242 -20.16 -6.15 33.33
CA GLU A 242 -19.83 -5.39 34.55
C GLU A 242 -20.40 -3.95 34.49
N THR A 243 -21.37 -3.66 35.37
CA THR A 243 -21.92 -2.32 35.51
C THR A 243 -21.16 -1.56 36.59
N GLY A 244 -20.55 -0.42 36.20
CA GLY A 244 -19.84 0.46 37.14
C GLY A 244 -18.33 0.57 36.92
N LEU A 245 -17.68 -0.44 36.35
CA LEU A 245 -16.25 -0.42 36.06
C LEU A 245 -15.92 0.39 34.82
N PHE A 246 -16.79 0.32 33.80
CA PHE A 246 -16.65 0.99 32.52
C PHE A 246 -17.87 1.86 32.17
N SER A 247 -17.67 2.94 31.42
CA SER A 247 -18.78 3.71 30.85
C SER A 247 -19.59 2.87 29.85
N ALA A 248 -20.87 3.20 29.66
CA ALA A 248 -21.71 2.50 28.68
C ALA A 248 -21.10 2.49 27.30
N LYS A 249 -20.45 3.59 26.87
CA LYS A 249 -19.75 3.67 25.59
C LYS A 249 -18.64 2.62 25.45
N VAL A 250 -17.81 2.45 26.49
CA VAL A 250 -16.72 1.47 26.48
C VAL A 250 -17.26 0.05 26.54
N ARG A 251 -18.31 -0.20 27.34
CA ARG A 251 -18.95 -1.53 27.38
C ARG A 251 -19.54 -1.94 26.04
N ASN A 252 -20.26 -1.03 25.38
CA ASN A 252 -20.80 -1.31 24.03
C ASN A 252 -19.68 -1.60 23.05
N ALA A 253 -18.62 -0.77 23.03
CA ALA A 253 -17.46 -0.99 22.17
C ALA A 253 -16.73 -2.32 22.44
N LEU A 254 -16.66 -2.76 23.68
CA LEU A 254 -16.15 -4.09 24.03
C LEU A 254 -17.10 -5.18 23.56
N GLY A 255 -18.41 -4.97 23.69
CA GLY A 255 -19.42 -5.91 23.18
C GLY A 255 -19.33 -6.11 21.68
N ASP A 256 -19.24 -5.02 20.92
CA ASP A 256 -19.05 -5.05 19.48
C ASP A 256 -17.75 -5.79 19.10
N PHE A 257 -16.66 -5.51 19.81
CA PHE A 257 -15.37 -6.18 19.60
C PHE A 257 -15.43 -7.69 19.89
N VAL A 258 -16.03 -8.10 21.00
CA VAL A 258 -16.22 -9.52 21.36
C VAL A 258 -17.09 -10.23 20.34
N ASN A 259 -18.13 -9.57 19.82
CA ASN A 259 -19.02 -10.14 18.83
C ASN A 259 -18.31 -10.43 17.50
N ILE A 260 -17.35 -9.59 17.06
CA ILE A 260 -16.54 -9.87 15.86
C ILE A 260 -15.87 -11.24 15.98
N VAL A 261 -15.26 -11.53 17.13
CA VAL A 261 -14.57 -12.81 17.35
C VAL A 261 -15.56 -13.98 17.37
N ARG A 262 -16.67 -13.83 18.08
CA ARG A 262 -17.70 -14.87 18.18
C ARG A 262 -18.34 -15.19 16.84
N GLU A 263 -18.63 -14.17 16.04
CA GLU A 263 -19.16 -14.34 14.68
C GLU A 263 -18.12 -14.99 13.78
N GLY A 264 -16.85 -14.52 13.80
CA GLY A 264 -15.76 -15.10 13.01
C GLY A 264 -15.53 -16.59 13.31
N ARG A 265 -15.62 -17.01 14.58
CA ARG A 265 -15.49 -18.43 14.95
C ARG A 265 -16.62 -19.31 14.46
N ARG A 266 -17.84 -18.75 14.33
CA ARG A 266 -19.06 -19.48 13.90
C ARG A 266 -19.28 -19.45 12.40
N MET A 267 -18.59 -18.57 11.70
CA MET A 267 -18.76 -18.41 10.27
C MET A 267 -18.16 -19.61 9.55
N ASP A 268 -19.04 -20.37 8.90
CA ASP A 268 -18.71 -21.45 7.99
C ASP A 268 -18.84 -20.91 6.56
N GLY A 269 -17.82 -21.07 5.74
CA GLY A 269 -17.80 -20.54 4.39
C GLY A 269 -16.38 -20.46 3.83
N GLU A 270 -16.28 -19.86 2.65
CA GLU A 270 -15.00 -19.61 2.02
C GLU A 270 -14.13 -18.71 2.90
N LEU A 271 -12.82 -18.92 2.86
CA LEU A 271 -11.85 -18.18 3.64
C LEU A 271 -11.92 -16.66 3.33
N LYS A 272 -12.14 -16.32 2.07
CA LYS A 272 -12.37 -14.95 1.62
C LYS A 272 -13.52 -14.29 2.36
N ASP A 273 -14.66 -15.00 2.50
CA ASP A 273 -15.88 -14.48 3.14
C ASP A 273 -15.65 -14.20 4.64
N VAL A 274 -14.87 -15.07 5.30
CA VAL A 274 -14.48 -14.87 6.70
C VAL A 274 -13.64 -13.61 6.85
N VAL A 275 -12.63 -13.40 5.98
CA VAL A 275 -11.77 -12.20 6.02
C VAL A 275 -12.58 -10.95 5.68
N GLU A 276 -13.46 -11.00 4.68
CA GLU A 276 -14.33 -9.89 4.29
C GLU A 276 -15.26 -9.48 5.44
N MET A 277 -15.90 -10.44 6.10
CA MET A 277 -16.74 -10.19 7.28
C MET A 277 -15.93 -9.48 8.38
N ILE A 278 -14.70 -9.91 8.65
CA ILE A 278 -13.84 -9.31 9.67
C ILE A 278 -13.50 -7.87 9.31
N VAL A 279 -13.11 -7.63 8.07
CA VAL A 279 -12.78 -6.29 7.56
C VAL A 279 -13.98 -5.36 7.70
N ASP A 280 -15.16 -5.82 7.30
CA ASP A 280 -16.39 -5.03 7.38
C ASP A 280 -16.83 -4.76 8.82
N LYS A 281 -16.90 -5.80 9.66
CA LYS A 281 -17.34 -5.66 11.06
C LYS A 281 -16.32 -4.91 11.91
N SER A 282 -15.03 -5.01 11.62
CA SER A 282 -14.02 -4.23 12.34
C SER A 282 -14.12 -2.72 12.04
N GLY A 283 -14.58 -2.35 10.85
CA GLY A 283 -14.63 -0.96 10.38
C GLY A 283 -13.27 -0.40 9.96
N LEU A 284 -12.26 -1.25 9.69
CA LEU A 284 -10.91 -0.83 9.32
C LEU A 284 -10.88 0.00 8.04
N VAL A 285 -11.48 -0.51 6.96
CA VAL A 285 -11.51 0.17 5.67
C VAL A 285 -12.29 1.48 5.75
N GLN A 286 -13.44 1.47 6.43
CA GLN A 286 -14.26 2.66 6.63
C GLN A 286 -13.51 3.75 7.42
N ALA A 287 -12.72 3.35 8.43
CA ALA A 287 -11.92 4.30 9.20
C ALA A 287 -10.83 4.95 8.35
N PHE A 288 -10.13 4.18 7.50
CA PHE A 288 -9.13 4.74 6.59
C PHE A 288 -9.77 5.66 5.55
N ARG A 289 -10.85 5.26 4.90
CA ARG A 289 -11.54 6.12 3.92
C ARG A 289 -12.06 7.41 4.51
N ALA A 290 -12.44 7.40 5.80
CA ALA A 290 -12.87 8.61 6.51
C ALA A 290 -11.73 9.63 6.74
N GLU A 291 -10.45 9.21 6.66
CA GLU A 291 -9.30 10.12 6.73
C GLU A 291 -9.12 10.95 5.46
N ALA A 292 -9.68 10.53 4.32
CA ALA A 292 -9.65 11.19 3.01
C ALA A 292 -8.23 11.60 2.56
N THR A 293 -7.23 10.77 2.84
CA THR A 293 -5.84 10.95 2.41
C THR A 293 -5.44 9.84 1.46
N MET A 294 -4.52 10.10 0.52
CA MET A 294 -3.99 9.06 -0.37
C MET A 294 -3.30 7.93 0.39
N GLU A 295 -2.65 8.25 1.51
CA GLU A 295 -2.01 7.22 2.35
C GLU A 295 -3.05 6.29 2.98
N ALA A 296 -4.16 6.85 3.46
CA ALA A 296 -5.25 6.06 4.03
C ALA A 296 -5.98 5.24 2.96
N GLU A 297 -6.18 5.79 1.76
CA GLU A 297 -6.74 5.02 0.63
C GLU A 297 -5.80 3.87 0.22
N SER A 298 -4.49 4.11 0.14
CA SER A 298 -3.51 3.05 -0.12
C SER A 298 -3.54 1.94 0.94
N ARG A 299 -3.79 2.27 2.21
CA ARG A 299 -3.99 1.26 3.27
C ARG A 299 -5.28 0.47 3.06
N ALA A 300 -6.36 1.14 2.65
CA ALA A 300 -7.60 0.46 2.31
C ALA A 300 -7.44 -0.50 1.12
N GLU A 301 -6.71 -0.08 0.07
CA GLU A 301 -6.35 -0.92 -1.07
C GLU A 301 -5.52 -2.14 -0.65
N ASN A 302 -4.56 -1.97 0.26
CA ASN A 302 -3.76 -3.09 0.77
C ASN A 302 -4.63 -4.13 1.50
N ILE A 303 -5.61 -3.69 2.28
CA ILE A 303 -6.56 -4.61 2.95
C ILE A 303 -7.42 -5.35 1.91
N GLN A 304 -7.87 -4.64 0.87
CA GLN A 304 -8.64 -5.28 -0.20
C GLN A 304 -7.80 -6.30 -0.98
N GLU A 305 -6.52 -6.01 -1.22
CA GLU A 305 -5.58 -6.96 -1.82
C GLU A 305 -5.39 -8.21 -0.94
N PHE A 306 -5.41 -8.05 0.39
CA PHE A 306 -5.35 -9.19 1.31
C PHE A 306 -6.55 -10.15 1.18
N LEU A 307 -7.74 -9.65 0.79
CA LEU A 307 -8.87 -10.53 0.44
C LEU A 307 -8.53 -11.43 -0.76
N GLY A 308 -7.78 -10.89 -1.71
CA GLY A 308 -7.25 -11.67 -2.84
C GLY A 308 -6.31 -12.79 -2.40
N VAL A 309 -5.47 -12.54 -1.38
CA VAL A 309 -4.59 -13.57 -0.79
C VAL A 309 -5.39 -14.71 -0.19
N ALA A 310 -6.44 -14.40 0.57
CA ALA A 310 -7.27 -15.43 1.19
C ALA A 310 -7.95 -16.34 0.14
N ALA A 311 -8.51 -15.72 -0.89
CA ALA A 311 -9.14 -16.47 -1.99
C ALA A 311 -8.12 -17.31 -2.79
N GLU A 312 -6.93 -16.75 -3.06
CA GLU A 312 -5.84 -17.44 -3.77
C GLU A 312 -5.32 -18.64 -2.97
N PHE A 313 -5.18 -18.49 -1.65
CA PHE A 313 -4.74 -19.56 -0.79
C PHE A 313 -5.71 -20.75 -0.85
N GLU A 314 -7.01 -20.52 -0.78
CA GLU A 314 -8.04 -21.55 -0.82
C GLU A 314 -8.08 -22.27 -2.17
N GLU A 315 -7.94 -21.54 -3.29
CA GLU A 315 -7.87 -22.13 -4.64
C GLU A 315 -6.63 -23.00 -4.86
N THR A 316 -5.51 -22.65 -4.23
CA THR A 316 -4.23 -23.37 -4.42
C THR A 316 -4.02 -24.52 -3.44
N HIS A 317 -4.80 -24.58 -2.37
CA HIS A 317 -4.68 -25.56 -1.29
C HIS A 317 -6.04 -26.21 -1.03
N GLU A 318 -6.53 -27.00 -2.01
CA GLU A 318 -7.83 -27.71 -1.90
C GLU A 318 -7.84 -28.73 -0.75
N ASP A 319 -6.71 -29.37 -0.45
CA ASP A 319 -6.53 -30.26 0.71
C ASP A 319 -5.93 -29.49 1.88
N ILE A 320 -6.78 -28.91 2.69
CA ILE A 320 -6.39 -28.10 3.86
C ILE A 320 -5.73 -28.94 4.96
N GLU A 321 -6.19 -30.17 5.18
CA GLU A 321 -5.62 -31.06 6.22
C GLU A 321 -4.21 -31.50 5.82
N GLY A 322 -4.00 -31.96 4.57
CA GLY A 322 -2.69 -32.29 4.05
C GLY A 322 -1.74 -31.07 3.98
N THR A 323 -2.29 -29.88 3.74
CA THR A 323 -1.51 -28.65 3.76
C THR A 323 -1.01 -28.32 5.18
N LEU A 324 -1.85 -28.44 6.20
CA LEU A 324 -1.45 -28.22 7.60
C LEU A 324 -0.35 -29.20 8.03
N GLU A 325 -0.51 -30.51 7.74
CA GLU A 325 0.49 -31.50 8.05
C GLU A 325 1.83 -31.20 7.39
N SER A 326 1.82 -30.82 6.10
CA SER A 326 3.02 -30.45 5.36
C SER A 326 3.72 -29.20 5.92
N LEU A 327 2.96 -28.19 6.34
CA LEU A 327 3.48 -26.97 6.96
C LEU A 327 4.08 -27.23 8.35
N GLU A 328 3.46 -28.10 9.14
CA GLU A 328 4.00 -28.52 10.44
C GLU A 328 5.29 -29.33 10.28
N GLU A 329 5.38 -30.22 9.28
CA GLU A 329 6.60 -30.97 8.95
C GLU A 329 7.74 -30.05 8.51
N LEU A 330 7.47 -29.08 7.63
CA LEU A 330 8.46 -28.08 7.20
C LEU A 330 8.99 -27.27 8.38
N ARG A 331 8.12 -26.87 9.30
CA ARG A 331 8.49 -26.18 10.52
C ARG A 331 9.34 -27.06 11.46
N ALA A 332 8.97 -28.32 11.63
CA ALA A 332 9.71 -29.28 12.43
C ALA A 332 11.11 -29.58 11.83
N ALA A 333 11.22 -29.54 10.51
CA ALA A 333 12.50 -29.73 9.78
C ALA A 333 13.42 -28.51 9.85
N GLY A 334 13.00 -27.38 10.46
CA GLY A 334 13.82 -26.19 10.63
C GLY A 334 14.04 -25.40 9.33
N VAL A 335 13.22 -25.62 8.31
CA VAL A 335 13.27 -24.90 7.03
C VAL A 335 12.82 -23.46 7.19
N ALA A 336 11.97 -23.19 8.18
CA ALA A 336 11.69 -21.84 8.65
C ALA A 336 12.57 -21.56 9.87
N GLY A 337 13.48 -20.60 9.76
CA GLY A 337 14.45 -20.22 10.79
C GLY A 337 13.86 -19.58 12.05
N VAL A 338 12.88 -20.24 12.67
CA VAL A 338 12.34 -19.83 13.97
C VAL A 338 12.97 -20.73 15.04
N PRO A 339 13.71 -20.18 15.99
CA PRO A 339 14.07 -20.95 17.18
C PRO A 339 12.76 -21.25 17.94
N VAL A 340 12.35 -22.50 17.93
CA VAL A 340 11.41 -23.01 18.93
C VAL A 340 12.04 -22.66 20.28
N ALA A 341 11.39 -21.83 21.07
CA ALA A 341 11.79 -21.62 22.43
C ALA A 341 11.87 -22.97 23.13
N ALA A 342 13.07 -23.54 23.19
CA ALA A 342 13.33 -24.74 23.96
C ALA A 342 13.12 -24.42 25.42
N PRO A 343 12.52 -25.31 26.21
CA PRO A 343 12.51 -25.16 27.65
C PRO A 343 13.97 -25.09 28.13
N ALA A 344 14.28 -24.11 28.95
CA ALA A 344 15.59 -23.85 29.51
C ALA A 344 16.22 -25.14 30.07
N GLY A 345 17.27 -25.62 29.39
CA GLY A 345 18.08 -26.72 29.93
C GLY A 345 18.55 -27.73 28.91
N ALA A 346 19.37 -27.36 27.93
CA ALA A 346 20.32 -28.27 27.28
C ALA A 346 21.42 -27.47 26.58
N THR A 347 22.60 -27.49 27.14
CA THR A 347 23.86 -27.04 26.57
C THR A 347 24.37 -28.07 25.56
N GLY A 348 24.80 -27.62 24.35
CA GLY A 348 25.69 -28.45 23.55
C GLY A 348 25.74 -28.18 22.06
N VAL A 349 26.80 -27.51 21.67
CA VAL A 349 27.63 -27.66 20.43
C VAL A 349 27.04 -27.26 19.10
N ALA A 350 27.51 -26.11 18.61
CA ALA A 350 27.45 -25.67 17.22
C ALA A 350 28.38 -26.50 16.33
N ALA A 351 27.84 -26.95 15.18
CA ALA A 351 28.67 -27.34 14.04
C ALA A 351 28.05 -26.73 12.77
N GLY A 352 28.86 -25.91 12.09
CA GLY A 352 28.47 -25.21 10.87
C GLY A 352 28.29 -26.14 9.68
N ILE A 353 27.37 -25.77 8.81
CA ILE A 353 27.30 -26.31 7.45
C ILE A 353 27.19 -25.11 6.50
N ALA A 354 28.24 -25.06 5.63
CA ALA A 354 28.31 -24.13 4.51
C ALA A 354 27.57 -24.72 3.30
N GLY A 355 26.84 -23.84 2.61
CA GLY A 355 26.64 -23.84 1.15
C GLY A 355 25.90 -25.01 0.53
N THR A 356 24.68 -24.78 0.07
CA THR A 356 24.08 -25.52 -1.04
C THR A 356 23.29 -24.59 -1.95
N PRO A 357 23.32 -24.84 -3.29
CA PRO A 357 22.76 -23.91 -4.29
C PRO A 357 21.24 -24.03 -4.45
N ALA A 358 20.66 -22.95 -5.03
CA ALA A 358 19.24 -22.62 -5.16
C ALA A 358 18.34 -23.57 -5.99
N ASP A 359 18.88 -24.67 -6.54
CA ASP A 359 18.11 -25.60 -7.40
C ASP A 359 17.28 -26.65 -6.66
N THR A 360 17.16 -26.55 -5.34
CA THR A 360 16.54 -27.61 -4.53
C THR A 360 15.12 -27.29 -4.02
N MET A 361 14.59 -26.09 -4.19
CA MET A 361 13.27 -25.75 -3.59
C MET A 361 12.07 -26.25 -4.40
N ASP A 362 12.09 -26.13 -5.74
CA ASP A 362 11.03 -26.75 -6.56
C ASP A 362 11.14 -28.27 -6.60
N ALA A 363 12.38 -28.80 -6.51
CA ALA A 363 12.63 -30.23 -6.37
C ALA A 363 12.26 -30.76 -4.98
N ALA A 364 12.34 -29.95 -3.92
CA ALA A 364 11.95 -30.34 -2.57
C ALA A 364 10.44 -30.36 -2.40
N MET A 365 9.70 -29.40 -2.99
CA MET A 365 8.24 -29.40 -3.00
C MET A 365 7.67 -30.49 -3.93
N ALA A 366 8.27 -30.72 -5.11
CA ALA A 366 7.89 -31.81 -6.00
C ALA A 366 8.40 -33.18 -5.51
N SER A 367 9.54 -33.26 -4.81
CA SER A 367 10.09 -34.48 -4.24
C SER A 367 9.39 -34.89 -2.95
N ALA A 368 8.90 -33.97 -2.14
CA ALA A 368 8.05 -34.27 -0.98
C ALA A 368 6.70 -34.88 -1.42
N ALA A 369 6.10 -34.36 -2.49
CA ALA A 369 4.90 -34.94 -3.09
C ALA A 369 5.14 -36.29 -3.79
N GLY A 370 6.34 -36.55 -4.33
CA GLY A 370 6.72 -37.80 -4.98
C GLY A 370 7.23 -38.87 -4.04
N ALA A 371 7.84 -38.54 -2.90
CA ALA A 371 8.33 -39.47 -1.92
C ALA A 371 7.25 -40.09 -1.04
N LEU A 372 6.09 -39.40 -0.86
CA LEU A 372 4.92 -39.89 -0.16
C LEU A 372 4.15 -40.97 -0.94
N GLY A 373 4.32 -41.06 -2.26
CA GLY A 373 3.67 -42.10 -3.08
C GLY A 373 4.33 -43.49 -3.05
N ALA A 374 5.54 -43.62 -2.55
CA ALA A 374 6.31 -44.87 -2.60
C ALA A 374 6.49 -45.62 -1.24
N ALA A 375 6.05 -45.03 -0.14
CA ALA A 375 6.26 -45.59 1.20
C ALA A 375 5.05 -46.38 1.79
N PHE A 376 3.94 -46.49 1.07
CA PHE A 376 2.72 -47.21 1.55
C PHE A 376 2.58 -48.59 0.89
N ALA A 377 3.53 -49.48 1.15
CA ALA A 377 3.33 -50.91 0.93
C ALA A 377 4.08 -51.71 1.99
N SER A 378 3.51 -51.84 3.18
CA SER A 378 3.77 -52.93 4.10
C SER A 378 2.72 -53.04 5.22
N PRO A 379 2.42 -54.25 5.73
CA PRO A 379 1.13 -54.54 6.33
C PRO A 379 1.06 -54.18 7.82
N ALA A 380 -0.17 -53.86 8.19
CA ALA A 380 -0.73 -53.60 9.51
C ALA A 380 -0.01 -54.24 10.71
N MET A 381 0.53 -53.42 11.58
CA MET A 381 0.54 -53.63 13.01
C MET A 381 -0.38 -52.57 13.65
N ALA A 382 -1.39 -53.03 14.37
CA ALA A 382 -2.28 -52.17 15.14
C ALA A 382 -1.45 -51.42 16.21
N THR A 383 -1.17 -50.16 15.95
CA THR A 383 -0.57 -49.26 16.94
C THR A 383 -1.67 -48.66 17.79
N ALA A 384 -1.46 -48.68 19.09
CA ALA A 384 -2.27 -47.92 20.05
C ALA A 384 -2.35 -46.43 19.61
N PRO A 385 -3.49 -45.75 19.85
CA PRO A 385 -3.61 -44.34 19.46
C PRO A 385 -2.45 -43.55 20.09
N ALA A 386 -1.67 -42.87 19.23
CA ALA A 386 -0.61 -41.97 19.69
C ALA A 386 -1.21 -40.91 20.60
N ALA A 387 -0.52 -40.60 21.70
CA ALA A 387 -0.95 -39.51 22.58
C ALA A 387 -1.05 -38.21 21.75
N PRO A 388 -2.10 -37.41 21.95
CA PRO A 388 -2.30 -36.20 21.19
C PRO A 388 -1.09 -35.26 21.34
N SER A 389 -0.66 -34.60 20.26
CA SER A 389 0.43 -33.64 20.30
C SER A 389 0.07 -32.47 21.24
N VAL A 390 1.08 -31.76 21.76
CA VAL A 390 0.87 -30.57 22.61
C VAL A 390 0.02 -29.54 21.88
N ALA A 391 0.19 -29.40 20.56
CA ALA A 391 -0.62 -28.54 19.72
C ALA A 391 -2.09 -28.97 19.66
N ALA A 392 -2.35 -30.27 19.50
CA ALA A 392 -3.70 -30.81 19.52
C ALA A 392 -4.41 -30.65 20.87
N MET A 393 -3.66 -30.78 21.98
CA MET A 393 -4.20 -30.53 23.31
C MET A 393 -4.54 -29.05 23.53
N ALA A 394 -3.69 -28.14 23.04
CA ALA A 394 -3.93 -26.70 23.09
C ALA A 394 -5.14 -26.30 22.22
N ALA A 395 -5.28 -26.85 21.03
CA ALA A 395 -6.43 -26.64 20.17
C ALA A 395 -7.74 -27.11 20.82
N ALA A 396 -7.75 -28.30 21.42
CA ALA A 396 -8.91 -28.82 22.16
C ALA A 396 -9.29 -27.96 23.37
N GLU A 397 -8.32 -27.38 24.07
CA GLU A 397 -8.56 -26.45 25.18
C GLU A 397 -9.23 -25.16 24.69
N ILE A 398 -8.75 -24.60 23.54
CA ILE A 398 -9.33 -23.42 22.91
C ILE A 398 -10.77 -23.71 22.46
N GLU A 399 -11.02 -24.84 21.81
CA GLU A 399 -12.38 -25.22 21.38
C GLU A 399 -13.32 -25.43 22.57
N ARG A 400 -12.84 -26.02 23.67
CA ARG A 400 -13.63 -26.18 24.88
C ARG A 400 -14.02 -24.84 25.50
N THR A 401 -13.11 -23.86 25.45
CA THR A 401 -13.29 -22.57 26.10
C THR A 401 -14.10 -21.59 25.27
N TYR A 402 -13.86 -21.54 23.95
CA TYR A 402 -14.40 -20.51 23.07
C TYR A 402 -15.37 -21.06 22.00
N GLY A 403 -15.62 -22.37 22.00
CA GLY A 403 -16.40 -23.07 20.99
C GLY A 403 -15.57 -23.44 19.75
N PRO A 404 -16.13 -24.30 18.87
CA PRO A 404 -15.43 -24.77 17.67
C PRO A 404 -15.18 -23.62 16.69
N LEU A 405 -14.09 -23.74 15.93
CA LEU A 405 -13.79 -22.89 14.79
C LEU A 405 -14.41 -23.53 13.54
N ALA A 406 -15.34 -22.81 12.90
CA ALA A 406 -16.07 -23.34 11.74
C ALA A 406 -15.19 -23.37 10.48
N CYS A 407 -14.50 -22.26 10.15
CA CYS A 407 -13.59 -22.20 9.01
C CYS A 407 -12.27 -22.93 9.30
N LYS A 408 -12.10 -24.14 8.80
CA LYS A 408 -10.90 -24.97 9.00
C LYS A 408 -9.68 -24.50 8.20
N ALA A 409 -9.89 -23.73 7.12
CA ALA A 409 -8.82 -23.18 6.30
C ALA A 409 -8.07 -22.01 6.98
N LEU A 410 -8.68 -21.34 7.96
CA LEU A 410 -8.12 -20.16 8.59
C LEU A 410 -6.79 -20.42 9.36
N PRO A 411 -6.64 -21.48 10.16
CA PRO A 411 -5.36 -21.84 10.76
C PRO A 411 -4.26 -22.09 9.72
N ALA A 412 -4.57 -22.83 8.63
CA ALA A 412 -3.63 -23.11 7.56
C ALA A 412 -3.15 -21.85 6.86
N LEU A 413 -4.05 -20.91 6.56
CA LEU A 413 -3.66 -19.59 6.03
C LEU A 413 -2.68 -18.87 6.97
N LEU A 414 -2.96 -18.85 8.27
CA LEU A 414 -2.10 -18.14 9.24
C LEU A 414 -0.73 -18.77 9.37
N GLU A 415 -0.64 -20.09 9.31
CA GLU A 415 0.64 -20.82 9.33
C GLU A 415 1.44 -20.54 8.06
N TRP A 416 0.80 -20.62 6.89
CA TRP A 416 1.41 -20.27 5.61
C TRP A 416 1.94 -18.83 5.58
N LEU A 417 1.15 -17.86 6.13
CA LEU A 417 1.58 -16.46 6.23
C LEU A 417 2.77 -16.28 7.17
N ALA A 418 2.83 -17.04 8.26
CA ALA A 418 3.93 -16.99 9.20
C ALA A 418 5.23 -17.48 8.57
N LEU A 419 5.21 -18.64 7.90
CA LEU A 419 6.36 -19.20 7.18
C LEU A 419 6.88 -18.23 6.11
N ARG A 420 5.99 -17.58 5.40
CA ARG A 420 6.34 -16.62 4.35
C ARG A 420 7.03 -15.38 4.89
N SER A 421 6.53 -14.83 6.01
CA SER A 421 7.16 -13.68 6.67
C SER A 421 8.57 -13.99 7.16
N ASP A 422 8.82 -15.21 7.61
CA ASP A 422 10.13 -15.66 8.07
C ASP A 422 11.12 -15.83 6.91
N LEU A 423 10.69 -16.36 5.76
CA LEU A 423 11.50 -16.46 4.54
C LEU A 423 11.88 -15.07 4.03
N ASP A 424 10.96 -14.13 4.05
CA ASP A 424 11.21 -12.74 3.69
C ASP A 424 12.26 -12.07 4.59
N ALA A 425 12.32 -12.43 5.87
CA ALA A 425 13.30 -11.90 6.81
C ALA A 425 14.73 -12.43 6.56
N LEU A 426 14.86 -13.61 5.97
CA LEU A 426 16.15 -14.24 5.64
C LEU A 426 16.80 -13.68 4.36
N ALA A 427 16.04 -13.05 3.48
CA ALA A 427 16.55 -12.41 2.27
C ALA A 427 17.35 -11.15 2.65
N GLY A 428 18.64 -11.34 2.89
CA GLY A 428 19.55 -10.30 3.37
C GLY A 428 19.91 -9.23 2.32
N ASP A 429 20.18 -8.04 2.80
CA ASP A 429 20.14 -6.73 2.14
C ASP A 429 21.35 -6.31 1.29
N THR A 430 22.29 -7.16 0.90
CA THR A 430 23.57 -6.64 0.43
C THR A 430 23.66 -6.30 -1.06
N HIS A 431 22.93 -6.94 -1.94
CA HIS A 431 22.81 -6.60 -3.36
C HIS A 431 21.44 -7.02 -3.86
N ALA A 432 20.49 -6.09 -3.82
CA ALA A 432 19.09 -6.38 -4.07
C ALA A 432 18.48 -5.40 -5.07
N ILE A 433 17.54 -5.92 -5.87
CA ILE A 433 16.77 -5.10 -6.80
C ILE A 433 15.91 -4.11 -6.02
N THR A 434 15.79 -2.90 -6.53
CA THR A 434 15.02 -1.86 -5.86
C THR A 434 13.57 -1.86 -6.35
N MET A 435 12.62 -2.08 -5.45
CA MET A 435 11.19 -2.00 -5.72
C MET A 435 10.58 -0.76 -5.07
N MET A 436 9.76 -0.01 -5.81
CA MET A 436 9.13 1.20 -5.26
C MET A 436 7.94 1.66 -6.10
N THR A 437 7.11 2.53 -5.51
CA THR A 437 6.13 3.27 -6.31
C THR A 437 6.82 4.28 -7.22
N VAL A 438 6.18 4.62 -8.35
CA VAL A 438 6.72 5.65 -9.25
C VAL A 438 6.94 6.99 -8.55
N HIS A 439 6.08 7.35 -7.58
CA HIS A 439 6.26 8.58 -6.78
C HIS A 439 7.56 8.58 -5.98
N SER A 440 7.93 7.44 -5.41
CA SER A 440 9.17 7.29 -4.65
C SER A 440 10.41 7.28 -5.54
N ALA A 441 10.25 7.03 -6.84
CA ALA A 441 11.34 7.00 -7.80
C ALA A 441 11.78 8.40 -8.28
N LYS A 442 11.01 9.45 -7.97
CA LYS A 442 11.40 10.82 -8.32
C LYS A 442 12.76 11.18 -7.70
N GLY A 443 13.64 11.76 -8.50
CA GLY A 443 15.01 12.08 -8.11
C GLY A 443 16.03 10.93 -8.24
N LEU A 444 15.57 9.68 -8.37
CA LEU A 444 16.44 8.51 -8.56
C LEU A 444 16.67 8.21 -10.04
N GLU A 445 17.64 7.32 -10.34
CA GLU A 445 17.92 6.84 -11.69
C GLU A 445 18.59 5.48 -11.66
N PHE A 446 18.28 4.63 -12.63
CA PHE A 446 18.78 3.26 -12.71
C PHE A 446 19.18 2.89 -14.13
N PRO A 447 20.24 2.09 -14.32
CA PRO A 447 20.61 1.56 -15.63
C PRO A 447 19.49 0.80 -16.32
N ALA A 448 18.71 -0.01 -15.59
CA ALA A 448 17.54 -0.71 -16.10
C ALA A 448 16.30 -0.48 -15.21
N VAL A 449 15.16 -0.20 -15.83
CA VAL A 449 13.90 0.05 -15.14
C VAL A 449 12.81 -0.81 -15.73
N PHE A 450 12.04 -1.47 -14.87
CA PHE A 450 10.80 -2.17 -15.19
C PHE A 450 9.63 -1.34 -14.63
N VAL A 451 8.60 -1.11 -15.43
CA VAL A 451 7.37 -0.46 -15.01
C VAL A 451 6.23 -1.47 -15.15
N ALA A 452 5.76 -1.98 -14.03
CA ALA A 452 4.74 -3.03 -13.98
C ALA A 452 3.32 -2.47 -13.94
N GLY A 453 2.38 -3.22 -14.52
CA GLY A 453 0.95 -2.88 -14.50
C GLY A 453 0.58 -1.70 -15.37
N MET A 454 1.16 -1.59 -16.57
CA MET A 454 0.84 -0.55 -17.54
C MET A 454 -0.52 -0.82 -18.22
N GLU A 455 -1.59 -0.69 -17.43
CA GLU A 455 -2.98 -0.99 -17.77
C GLU A 455 -3.90 0.17 -17.42
N GLU A 456 -4.96 0.38 -18.20
CA GLU A 456 -6.03 1.32 -17.83
C GLU A 456 -6.61 0.95 -16.47
N SER A 457 -6.98 1.93 -15.66
CA SER A 457 -7.44 1.82 -14.26
C SER A 457 -6.38 1.43 -13.24
N ILE A 458 -5.16 1.08 -13.68
CA ILE A 458 -4.01 0.81 -12.81
C ILE A 458 -2.95 1.89 -13.00
N PHE A 459 -2.47 2.06 -14.21
CA PHE A 459 -1.57 3.14 -14.59
C PHE A 459 -1.89 3.63 -16.02
N PRO A 460 -2.75 4.63 -16.16
CA PRO A 460 -3.24 5.61 -15.19
C PRO A 460 -4.19 5.02 -14.14
N HIS A 461 -4.05 5.49 -12.89
CA HIS A 461 -4.94 5.15 -11.78
C HIS A 461 -6.11 6.15 -11.75
N VAL A 462 -7.01 6.01 -12.72
CA VAL A 462 -8.25 6.79 -12.81
C VAL A 462 -9.41 5.86 -12.56
N ALA A 463 -10.27 6.21 -11.62
CA ALA A 463 -11.43 5.41 -11.27
C ALA A 463 -12.48 5.43 -12.40
N GLY A 464 -12.45 4.36 -13.21
CA GLY A 464 -13.42 4.13 -14.30
C GLY A 464 -13.10 4.87 -15.61
N TRP A 465 -13.70 4.38 -16.70
CA TRP A 465 -13.60 4.95 -18.05
C TRP A 465 -14.24 6.33 -18.21
N THR A 466 -14.88 6.81 -17.15
CA THR A 466 -15.71 8.04 -17.10
C THR A 466 -15.15 9.09 -16.15
N ASP A 467 -13.89 8.98 -15.71
CA ASP A 467 -13.31 10.04 -14.90
C ASP A 467 -12.97 11.23 -15.80
N ASP A 468 -13.89 12.19 -15.86
CA ASP A 468 -13.83 13.39 -16.69
C ASP A 468 -12.92 14.48 -16.12
N ASP A 469 -11.95 14.15 -15.24
CA ASP A 469 -10.99 15.11 -14.72
C ASP A 469 -9.69 15.09 -15.55
N PRO A 470 -9.57 15.95 -16.58
CA PRO A 470 -8.38 16.01 -17.42
C PRO A 470 -7.10 16.34 -16.64
N ALA A 471 -7.22 17.07 -15.51
CA ALA A 471 -6.07 17.47 -14.73
C ALA A 471 -5.43 16.26 -14.01
N LYS A 472 -6.25 15.34 -13.50
CA LYS A 472 -5.76 14.09 -12.92
C LYS A 472 -5.07 13.22 -13.96
N LEU A 473 -5.65 13.09 -15.16
CA LEU A 473 -5.02 12.32 -16.24
C LEU A 473 -3.68 12.92 -16.66
N GLU A 474 -3.58 14.26 -16.70
CA GLU A 474 -2.32 14.94 -16.98
C GLU A 474 -1.27 14.70 -15.89
N GLU A 475 -1.69 14.64 -14.62
CA GLU A 475 -0.79 14.28 -13.51
C GLU A 475 -0.32 12.82 -13.61
N GLU A 476 -1.20 11.87 -13.89
CA GLU A 476 -0.84 10.47 -14.15
C GLU A 476 0.12 10.35 -15.35
N ARG A 477 -0.05 11.17 -16.40
CA ARG A 477 0.87 11.22 -17.54
C ARG A 477 2.24 11.79 -17.16
N ARG A 478 2.31 12.80 -16.26
CA ARG A 478 3.57 13.27 -15.69
C ARG A 478 4.23 12.18 -14.86
N LEU A 479 3.44 11.40 -14.14
CA LEU A 479 3.96 10.25 -13.38
C LEU A 479 4.56 9.19 -14.33
N ALA A 480 3.90 8.88 -15.45
CA ALA A 480 4.45 7.99 -16.48
C ALA A 480 5.74 8.57 -17.11
N TYR A 481 5.78 9.86 -17.38
CA TYR A 481 6.99 10.55 -17.83
C TYR A 481 8.13 10.42 -16.80
N VAL A 482 7.84 10.60 -15.51
CA VAL A 482 8.82 10.37 -14.44
C VAL A 482 9.33 8.93 -14.48
N ALA A 483 8.43 7.92 -14.54
CA ALA A 483 8.83 6.51 -14.58
C ALA A 483 9.79 6.22 -15.75
N ILE A 484 9.45 6.67 -16.95
CA ILE A 484 10.23 6.49 -18.18
C ILE A 484 11.61 7.15 -18.04
N THR A 485 11.67 8.39 -17.55
CA THR A 485 12.91 9.16 -17.43
C THR A 485 13.83 8.74 -16.29
N ARG A 486 13.41 7.75 -15.46
CA ARG A 486 14.32 7.14 -14.47
C ARG A 486 15.26 6.11 -15.09
N ALA A 487 14.95 5.59 -16.27
CA ALA A 487 15.77 4.63 -16.98
C ALA A 487 16.94 5.32 -17.70
N ARG A 488 18.14 4.78 -17.51
CA ARG A 488 19.34 5.28 -18.18
C ARG A 488 19.60 4.58 -19.51
N LYS A 489 19.52 3.22 -19.52
CA LYS A 489 19.91 2.37 -20.66
C LYS A 489 18.79 1.48 -21.16
N ARG A 490 18.04 0.87 -20.26
CA ARG A 490 17.00 -0.14 -20.57
C ARG A 490 15.69 0.21 -19.90
N LEU A 491 14.61 0.14 -20.65
CA LEU A 491 13.26 0.34 -20.13
C LEU A 491 12.36 -0.82 -20.58
N PHE A 492 11.67 -1.40 -19.61
CA PHE A 492 10.72 -2.48 -19.79
C PHE A 492 9.35 -2.02 -19.27
N LEU A 493 8.31 -2.16 -20.10
CA LEU A 493 6.94 -1.83 -19.75
C LEU A 493 6.12 -3.13 -19.76
N THR A 494 5.46 -3.49 -18.66
CA THR A 494 4.72 -4.74 -18.60
C THR A 494 3.24 -4.51 -18.27
N TYR A 495 2.37 -5.37 -18.81
CA TYR A 495 0.92 -5.33 -18.59
C TYR A 495 0.33 -6.72 -18.76
N ALA A 496 -0.73 -7.04 -18.03
CA ALA A 496 -1.39 -8.33 -18.07
C ALA A 496 -2.69 -8.29 -18.89
N ALA A 497 -3.02 -9.38 -19.58
CA ALA A 497 -4.29 -9.50 -20.29
C ALA A 497 -5.47 -9.62 -19.32
N THR A 498 -5.24 -10.29 -18.20
CA THR A 498 -6.16 -10.35 -17.08
C THR A 498 -5.38 -10.13 -15.79
N ARG A 499 -5.99 -9.47 -14.82
CA ARG A 499 -5.38 -9.23 -13.52
C ARG A 499 -6.40 -9.47 -12.41
N ARG A 500 -6.00 -10.19 -11.39
CA ARG A 500 -6.80 -10.34 -10.17
C ARG A 500 -6.49 -9.16 -9.26
N THR A 501 -7.49 -8.31 -9.06
CA THR A 501 -7.38 -7.14 -8.19
C THR A 501 -8.51 -7.20 -7.19
N TYR A 502 -8.19 -7.11 -5.90
CA TYR A 502 -9.18 -7.15 -4.80
C TYR A 502 -10.10 -8.40 -4.84
N GLY A 503 -9.54 -9.56 -5.19
CA GLY A 503 -10.26 -10.83 -5.25
C GLY A 503 -11.18 -11.01 -6.45
N SER A 504 -11.19 -10.08 -7.43
CA SER A 504 -11.92 -10.18 -8.68
C SER A 504 -10.98 -10.13 -9.88
N THR A 505 -11.23 -10.98 -10.89
CA THR A 505 -10.45 -10.96 -12.14
C THR A 505 -11.00 -9.88 -13.06
N GLN A 506 -10.13 -8.99 -13.51
CA GLN A 506 -10.41 -7.91 -14.45
C GLN A 506 -9.56 -8.06 -15.69
N ALA A 507 -10.11 -7.67 -16.85
CA ALA A 507 -9.39 -7.60 -18.11
C ALA A 507 -9.26 -6.11 -18.49
N ASN A 508 -8.16 -5.49 -18.08
CA ASN A 508 -7.90 -4.09 -18.35
C ASN A 508 -7.23 -3.96 -19.73
N PRO A 509 -7.61 -2.96 -20.53
CA PRO A 509 -6.83 -2.63 -21.73
C PRO A 509 -5.42 -2.16 -21.36
N ARG A 510 -4.51 -2.32 -22.30
CA ARG A 510 -3.17 -1.75 -22.20
C ARG A 510 -3.26 -0.24 -22.00
N SER A 511 -2.42 0.28 -21.09
CA SER A 511 -2.32 1.71 -20.79
C SER A 511 -2.21 2.58 -22.04
N ARG A 512 -2.96 3.68 -22.06
CA ARG A 512 -2.85 4.71 -23.10
C ARG A 512 -1.44 5.28 -23.21
N PHE A 513 -0.69 5.34 -22.10
CA PHE A 513 0.68 5.84 -22.10
C PHE A 513 1.63 4.97 -22.95
N VAL A 514 1.42 3.66 -22.99
CA VAL A 514 2.15 2.75 -23.87
C VAL A 514 1.76 2.97 -25.32
N ASN A 515 0.47 3.26 -25.60
CA ASN A 515 -0.02 3.55 -26.94
C ASN A 515 0.45 4.91 -27.49
N GLU A 516 0.84 5.83 -26.60
CA GLU A 516 1.37 7.15 -26.96
C GLU A 516 2.85 7.10 -27.39
N ILE A 517 3.54 5.98 -27.19
CA ILE A 517 4.94 5.77 -27.61
C ILE A 517 4.97 5.40 -29.09
N PRO A 518 5.75 6.11 -29.95
CA PRO A 518 5.89 5.78 -31.36
C PRO A 518 6.49 4.38 -31.57
N ALA A 519 5.97 3.64 -32.56
CA ALA A 519 6.31 2.25 -32.80
C ALA A 519 7.81 2.00 -33.10
N GLU A 520 8.52 3.01 -33.62
CA GLU A 520 9.95 2.92 -33.88
C GLU A 520 10.80 2.83 -32.61
N HIS A 521 10.28 3.22 -31.45
CA HIS A 521 11.01 3.25 -30.18
C HIS A 521 10.67 2.09 -29.24
N ILE A 522 9.66 1.27 -29.57
CA ILE A 522 9.15 0.19 -28.70
C ILE A 522 8.99 -1.12 -29.48
N GLU A 523 9.31 -2.22 -28.81
CA GLU A 523 9.12 -3.59 -29.32
C GLU A 523 8.16 -4.34 -28.38
N PHE A 524 7.18 -5.02 -29.00
CA PHE A 524 6.16 -5.77 -28.27
C PHE A 524 6.46 -7.26 -28.29
N SER A 525 6.27 -7.90 -27.12
CA SER A 525 6.43 -9.34 -26.94
C SER A 525 5.33 -9.90 -26.01
N GLY A 526 5.25 -11.23 -25.87
CA GLY A 526 4.25 -11.90 -25.04
C GLY A 526 3.01 -12.36 -25.81
N ILE A 527 1.89 -12.55 -25.08
CA ILE A 527 0.64 -13.08 -25.64
C ILE A 527 0.08 -12.09 -26.64
N GLY A 528 -0.18 -12.53 -27.87
CA GLY A 528 -0.75 -11.68 -28.93
C GLY A 528 0.25 -10.93 -29.80
N SER A 529 1.56 -11.02 -29.54
CA SER A 529 2.58 -10.34 -30.35
C SER A 529 2.74 -10.93 -31.77
N SER A 530 2.24 -12.12 -32.03
CA SER A 530 2.35 -12.81 -33.34
C SER A 530 1.42 -12.27 -34.43
N GLY A 531 0.69 -11.17 -34.21
CA GLY A 531 -0.30 -10.64 -35.14
C GLY A 531 -0.25 -9.13 -35.43
N PHE A 532 0.64 -8.35 -34.80
CA PHE A 532 0.66 -6.88 -34.96
C PHE A 532 1.91 -6.38 -35.68
N SER A 533 2.04 -6.79 -36.97
CA SER A 533 2.86 -6.07 -37.93
C SER A 533 1.95 -5.10 -38.68
N GLY A 534 1.99 -3.83 -38.28
CA GLY A 534 1.65 -2.72 -39.17
C GLY A 534 0.18 -2.32 -39.31
N THR A 535 -0.11 -1.10 -38.92
CA THR A 535 -1.08 -0.16 -39.54
C THR A 535 -2.55 -0.57 -39.59
N GLY A 536 -3.39 0.00 -38.76
CA GLY A 536 -4.82 -0.09 -38.99
C GLY A 536 -5.78 0.52 -37.97
N TRP A 537 -5.43 1.63 -37.33
CA TRP A 537 -6.42 2.45 -36.61
C TRP A 537 -6.43 3.90 -37.08
N GLU A 538 -6.31 4.09 -38.40
CA GLU A 538 -6.70 5.36 -39.00
C GLU A 538 -8.16 5.31 -39.45
N LYS A 539 -8.96 6.18 -38.85
CA LYS A 539 -10.22 6.73 -39.35
C LYS A 539 -11.32 5.75 -39.78
N ARG A 540 -12.18 5.35 -38.85
CA ARG A 540 -13.57 5.06 -39.19
C ARG A 540 -14.46 6.24 -38.81
N GLY A 541 -14.30 7.32 -39.58
CA GLY A 541 -15.32 8.33 -39.76
C GLY A 541 -16.29 7.85 -40.85
N ASP A 542 -17.57 7.96 -40.55
CA ASP A 542 -18.72 7.99 -41.46
C ASP A 542 -18.69 7.17 -42.73
N ARG A 543 -19.44 6.07 -42.77
CA ARG A 543 -20.23 5.68 -43.96
C ARG A 543 -21.52 5.00 -43.50
N ARG A 544 -22.60 5.79 -43.53
CA ARG A 544 -23.96 5.30 -43.81
C ARG A 544 -23.98 4.74 -45.23
N GLY A 545 -24.61 3.57 -45.40
CA GLY A 545 -25.10 3.21 -46.71
C GLY A 545 -25.08 1.73 -47.04
N THR A 546 -26.25 1.16 -47.05
CA THR A 546 -26.85 0.25 -48.04
C THR A 546 -26.61 -1.25 -47.86
N PHE A 547 -27.71 -1.93 -47.61
CA PHE A 547 -27.97 -3.37 -47.78
C PHE A 547 -27.68 -3.83 -49.19
N GLY A 548 -27.01 -4.97 -49.31
CA GLY A 548 -26.88 -5.73 -50.55
C GLY A 548 -26.71 -7.20 -50.25
N SER A 549 -27.71 -7.98 -50.66
CA SER A 549 -27.80 -9.43 -50.61
C SER A 549 -26.78 -10.09 -51.55
N GLY A 550 -26.19 -11.22 -51.13
CA GLY A 550 -25.38 -12.06 -52.05
C GLY A 550 -24.98 -13.37 -51.39
N GLN A 551 -25.53 -14.45 -51.92
CA GLN A 551 -25.36 -15.87 -51.60
C GLN A 551 -23.92 -16.39 -51.81
N GLY A 552 -23.55 -17.44 -51.06
CA GLY A 552 -22.78 -18.54 -51.66
C GLY A 552 -21.61 -19.09 -50.84
N SER A 553 -21.83 -20.29 -50.39
CA SER A 553 -21.03 -21.53 -50.34
C SER A 553 -19.91 -21.74 -49.31
N ASP A 554 -20.21 -22.66 -48.44
CA ASP A 554 -19.49 -23.86 -47.92
C ASP A 554 -17.96 -23.93 -47.85
N MET A 555 -17.43 -24.27 -46.68
CA MET A 555 -16.86 -25.58 -46.34
C MET A 555 -16.00 -25.60 -45.04
N TYR A 556 -16.22 -26.66 -44.24
CA TYR A 556 -15.41 -27.25 -43.14
C TYR A 556 -15.15 -26.38 -41.90
N GLY A 557 -15.56 -26.72 -40.70
CA GLY A 557 -15.65 -28.01 -39.99
C GLY A 557 -14.79 -27.94 -38.75
N GLY A 558 -15.36 -27.74 -37.53
CA GLY A 558 -14.57 -27.77 -36.28
C GLY A 558 -15.45 -27.52 -35.05
N ARG A 559 -15.66 -28.54 -34.30
CA ARG A 559 -16.57 -28.76 -33.18
C ARG A 559 -16.54 -27.66 -32.09
N VAL A 560 -17.74 -27.19 -31.77
CA VAL A 560 -18.03 -26.39 -30.55
C VAL A 560 -18.63 -27.32 -29.51
N PHE A 561 -18.11 -27.34 -28.29
CA PHE A 561 -18.70 -27.97 -27.13
C PHE A 561 -19.77 -27.07 -26.51
N GLY A 562 -20.91 -27.69 -26.24
CA GLY A 562 -22.15 -27.02 -25.94
C GLY A 562 -22.29 -26.50 -24.53
N SER A 563 -23.09 -25.45 -24.45
CA SER A 563 -23.66 -24.88 -23.24
C SER A 563 -24.87 -25.73 -22.78
N PHE A 564 -24.89 -26.13 -21.50
CA PHE A 564 -26.06 -26.70 -20.88
C PHE A 564 -26.91 -25.59 -20.26
N THR A 565 -28.05 -25.31 -20.86
CA THR A 565 -29.16 -24.61 -20.23
C THR A 565 -30.14 -25.61 -19.64
N ARG A 566 -30.42 -25.47 -18.37
CA ARG A 566 -31.43 -26.27 -17.67
C ARG A 566 -32.74 -25.47 -17.61
N SER A 567 -33.74 -25.98 -18.34
CA SER A 567 -35.11 -25.51 -18.32
C SER A 567 -35.88 -26.10 -17.12
N THR A 568 -36.74 -25.32 -16.50
CA THR A 568 -37.92 -25.83 -15.79
C THR A 568 -39.18 -25.04 -16.18
N PRO A 569 -40.34 -25.67 -16.22
CA PRO A 569 -41.49 -25.19 -16.99
C PRO A 569 -42.61 -24.54 -16.14
N GLY A 570 -43.24 -23.58 -16.75
CA GLY A 570 -44.69 -23.44 -16.78
C GLY A 570 -45.45 -22.82 -15.62
N THR A 571 -46.10 -21.69 -15.82
CA THR A 571 -47.57 -21.66 -15.85
C THR A 571 -48.05 -20.32 -16.45
N GLN A 572 -48.97 -20.46 -17.39
CA GLN A 572 -49.72 -19.40 -18.08
C GLN A 572 -50.68 -18.67 -17.15
N ARG A 573 -50.82 -17.36 -17.34
CA ARG A 573 -52.16 -16.73 -17.45
C ARG A 573 -52.11 -15.44 -18.25
N ARG A 574 -52.92 -15.44 -19.30
CA ARG A 574 -53.34 -14.32 -20.13
C ARG A 574 -54.13 -13.29 -19.32
N THR A 575 -53.98 -12.01 -19.62
CA THR A 575 -55.10 -11.18 -20.10
C THR A 575 -54.53 -9.90 -20.73
N SER A 576 -54.98 -9.68 -21.93
CA SER A 576 -54.93 -8.52 -22.79
C SER A 576 -55.62 -7.31 -22.18
N ILE A 577 -55.22 -6.10 -22.58
CA ILE A 577 -56.02 -5.04 -23.21
C ILE A 577 -55.13 -3.78 -23.38
N SER A 578 -54.92 -3.32 -24.59
CA SER A 578 -54.73 -1.96 -25.01
C SER A 578 -56.05 -1.53 -25.70
N PRO A 579 -56.27 -0.30 -26.19
CA PRO A 579 -55.51 0.96 -26.20
C PRO A 579 -56.40 2.17 -25.83
N ASP A 580 -55.90 3.42 -25.79
CA ASP A 580 -56.29 4.60 -26.60
C ASP A 580 -55.87 5.89 -25.90
N ALA A 581 -55.12 6.72 -26.55
CA ALA A 581 -55.40 7.95 -27.27
C ALA A 581 -55.94 9.17 -26.48
N GLY A 582 -55.28 10.29 -26.68
CA GLY A 582 -55.83 11.66 -26.50
C GLY A 582 -54.88 12.60 -25.74
N ARG A 583 -54.01 13.32 -26.33
CA ARG A 583 -54.07 14.59 -27.10
C ARG A 583 -54.49 15.83 -26.26
N VAL A 584 -53.58 16.86 -26.32
CA VAL A 584 -53.80 18.32 -26.43
C VAL A 584 -53.90 19.18 -25.18
N GLY A 585 -53.06 20.23 -25.17
CA GLY A 585 -53.36 21.56 -24.66
C GLY A 585 -52.20 22.23 -23.94
N THR A 586 -51.26 22.90 -24.56
CA THR A 586 -51.12 24.36 -24.80
C THR A 586 -51.34 25.30 -23.64
N GLY A 587 -50.40 26.22 -23.43
CA GLY A 587 -50.60 27.54 -22.85
C GLY A 587 -49.55 27.92 -21.84
N SER A 588 -48.50 28.60 -22.19
CA SER A 588 -48.21 30.05 -22.28
C SER A 588 -48.22 30.78 -20.93
N ALA A 589 -47.04 31.19 -20.52
CA ALA A 589 -46.52 32.57 -20.54
C ALA A 589 -46.93 33.50 -19.36
N SER A 590 -45.92 34.26 -19.02
CA SER A 590 -45.86 35.61 -18.39
C SER A 590 -45.62 35.59 -16.88
N ALA A 591 -44.54 36.10 -16.39
CA ALA A 591 -43.90 37.42 -16.43
C ALA A 591 -44.37 38.35 -15.29
N PHE A 592 -43.37 39.04 -14.75
CA PHE A 592 -43.38 40.25 -13.92
C PHE A 592 -43.65 40.11 -12.40
N GLY A 593 -42.74 40.61 -11.56
CA GLY A 593 -42.87 41.85 -10.88
C GLY A 593 -41.75 42.11 -9.87
N GLU A 594 -41.07 43.16 -10.09
CA GLU A 594 -40.16 43.88 -9.18
C GLU A 594 -40.87 44.36 -7.93
N GLY A 595 -40.13 44.59 -6.84
CA GLY A 595 -40.63 45.28 -5.68
C GLY A 595 -39.59 45.54 -4.62
N SER A 596 -38.91 46.65 -4.77
CA SER A 596 -38.05 47.36 -3.82
C SER A 596 -38.78 47.77 -2.53
N GLY A 597 -38.06 47.86 -1.41
CA GLY A 597 -38.58 48.52 -0.22
C GLY A 597 -37.62 48.58 0.95
N ALA A 598 -36.98 49.70 1.11
CA ALA A 598 -36.13 50.10 2.23
C ALA A 598 -36.95 50.34 3.51
N GLY A 599 -36.32 50.23 4.69
CA GLY A 599 -36.91 50.65 5.94
C GLY A 599 -35.98 50.50 7.15
N ALA A 600 -35.43 51.62 7.53
CA ALA A 600 -34.59 51.81 8.71
C ALA A 600 -35.41 51.77 10.02
N GLY A 601 -34.78 51.43 11.15
CA GLY A 601 -35.39 51.59 12.47
C GLY A 601 -34.46 51.25 13.63
N ARG A 602 -33.89 52.24 14.25
CA ARG A 602 -33.11 52.30 15.51
C ARG A 602 -33.92 51.79 16.71
N SER A 603 -33.30 51.11 17.70
CA SER A 603 -32.88 51.72 18.99
C SER A 603 -32.61 50.70 20.09
N ARG A 604 -31.50 50.87 20.73
CA ARG A 604 -31.11 50.93 22.16
C ARG A 604 -31.66 49.95 23.20
N SER A 605 -30.69 49.38 23.86
CA SER A 605 -30.29 49.35 25.31
C SER A 605 -30.76 48.09 26.03
N THR A 606 -30.10 47.40 26.95
CA THR A 606 -29.10 47.71 27.97
C THR A 606 -28.67 46.42 28.65
N PHE A 607 -27.42 46.39 29.11
CA PHE A 607 -26.83 45.65 30.24
C PHE A 607 -27.20 44.19 30.56
N GLY A 608 -26.16 43.35 30.59
CA GLY A 608 -26.18 42.06 31.24
C GLY A 608 -24.80 41.37 31.12
N SER A 609 -23.97 41.54 32.16
CA SER A 609 -22.65 40.97 32.35
C SER A 609 -22.66 39.44 32.36
N GLY A 610 -21.81 38.82 31.53
CA GLY A 610 -21.56 37.40 31.57
C GLY A 610 -20.36 37.04 30.67
N ALA A 611 -19.21 36.81 31.27
CA ALA A 611 -17.99 36.45 30.56
C ALA A 611 -18.13 35.16 29.76
N PRO A 612 -17.67 35.11 28.50
CA PRO A 612 -17.68 33.86 27.73
C PRO A 612 -16.47 32.97 28.10
N ARG A 613 -16.75 31.70 28.44
CA ARG A 613 -15.76 30.63 28.51
C ARG A 613 -15.13 30.43 27.12
N PRO A 614 -13.82 30.24 27.04
CA PRO A 614 -13.15 30.00 25.76
C PRO A 614 -13.51 28.64 25.20
N LYS A 615 -13.95 28.60 23.95
CA LYS A 615 -14.06 27.40 23.15
C LYS A 615 -12.66 26.82 22.93
N LYS A 616 -12.46 25.56 23.31
CA LYS A 616 -11.26 24.79 22.96
C LYS A 616 -11.24 24.55 21.46
N THR A 617 -10.44 25.29 20.74
CA THR A 617 -9.99 24.94 19.40
C THR A 617 -8.88 23.90 19.56
N ASN A 618 -9.12 22.70 19.06
CA ASN A 618 -8.07 21.70 18.87
C ASN A 618 -7.15 22.17 17.74
N VAL A 619 -6.06 22.78 18.13
CA VAL A 619 -4.92 22.97 17.24
C VAL A 619 -4.01 21.77 17.47
N SER A 620 -3.88 20.92 16.45
CA SER A 620 -2.87 19.88 16.38
C SER A 620 -1.52 20.57 16.29
N ALA A 621 -0.87 20.78 17.43
CA ALA A 621 0.48 21.32 17.48
C ALA A 621 1.46 20.22 17.15
N THR A 622 2.00 20.26 15.95
CA THR A 622 3.30 19.66 15.62
C THR A 622 4.32 20.37 16.51
N VAL A 623 4.82 19.66 17.53
CA VAL A 623 5.81 20.20 18.44
C VAL A 623 7.15 20.26 17.69
N GLU A 624 7.46 21.40 17.12
CA GLU A 624 8.85 21.78 16.83
C GLU A 624 9.59 21.83 18.17
N ARG A 625 10.45 20.83 18.42
CA ARG A 625 11.35 20.85 19.56
C ARG A 625 12.41 21.92 19.33
N LYS A 626 12.23 23.09 19.92
CA LYS A 626 13.26 24.12 20.00
C LYS A 626 14.46 23.54 20.73
N VAL A 627 15.65 23.69 20.13
CA VAL A 627 16.93 23.42 20.76
C VAL A 627 17.09 24.40 21.93
N ASP A 628 17.21 23.87 23.14
CA ASP A 628 17.47 24.70 24.32
C ASP A 628 18.95 25.05 24.35
N ALA A 629 19.27 26.27 23.96
CA ALA A 629 20.64 26.76 23.86
C ALA A 629 21.39 26.71 25.18
N ALA A 630 20.70 26.81 26.31
CA ALA A 630 21.29 26.70 27.65
C ALA A 630 21.64 25.22 27.98
N ALA A 631 20.82 24.27 27.56
CA ALA A 631 21.10 22.85 27.74
C ALA A 631 22.22 22.33 26.83
N ALA A 632 22.36 22.92 25.63
CA ALA A 632 23.43 22.55 24.69
C ALA A 632 24.81 23.02 25.17
N ALA A 633 24.88 24.09 25.96
CA ALA A 633 26.14 24.65 26.52
C ALA A 633 26.58 23.93 27.81
N THR A 634 25.73 23.07 28.40
CA THR A 634 26.04 22.40 29.67
C THR A 634 26.95 21.20 29.43
N THR A 635 28.10 21.18 30.10
CA THR A 635 29.01 20.02 30.10
C THR A 635 28.57 18.99 31.12
N PHE A 636 28.38 17.75 30.65
CA PHE A 636 28.07 16.61 31.49
C PHE A 636 29.27 15.67 31.56
N ALA A 637 29.54 15.13 32.74
CA ALA A 637 30.57 14.14 32.98
C ALA A 637 29.95 12.85 33.58
N ALA A 638 30.64 11.72 33.45
CA ALA A 638 30.22 10.49 34.11
C ALA A 638 30.16 10.69 35.61
N GLY A 639 29.06 10.28 36.24
CA GLY A 639 28.77 10.50 37.66
C GLY A 639 27.90 11.73 37.95
N ASP A 640 27.65 12.62 37.00
CA ASP A 640 26.77 13.77 37.22
C ASP A 640 25.33 13.34 37.48
N ARG A 641 24.71 13.92 38.49
CA ARG A 641 23.26 13.75 38.70
C ARG A 641 22.47 14.69 37.79
N VAL A 642 21.46 14.17 37.15
CA VAL A 642 20.62 14.93 36.22
C VAL A 642 19.15 14.66 36.46
N SER A 643 18.30 15.60 36.10
CA SER A 643 16.86 15.42 36.10
C SER A 643 16.31 15.60 34.69
N HIS A 644 15.51 14.66 34.22
CA HIS A 644 14.79 14.72 32.97
C HIS A 644 13.30 14.89 33.22
N LYS A 645 12.66 15.80 32.51
CA LYS A 645 11.25 16.17 32.70
C LYS A 645 10.29 14.96 32.66
N THR A 646 10.58 13.96 31.86
CA THR A 646 9.71 12.77 31.67
C THR A 646 10.21 11.55 32.46
N PHE A 647 11.54 11.35 32.59
CA PHE A 647 12.12 10.14 33.19
C PHE A 647 12.54 10.34 34.63
N GLY A 648 12.49 11.58 35.13
CA GLY A 648 12.87 11.90 36.53
C GLY A 648 14.40 11.98 36.74
N PRO A 649 14.86 11.84 38.00
CA PRO A 649 16.27 11.89 38.33
C PRO A 649 17.04 10.67 37.81
N GLY A 650 18.32 10.89 37.47
CA GLY A 650 19.22 9.85 36.96
C GLY A 650 20.67 10.26 37.09
N THR A 651 21.58 9.33 36.82
CA THR A 651 23.03 9.53 36.83
C THR A 651 23.60 9.32 35.44
N VAL A 652 24.47 10.20 35.00
CA VAL A 652 25.20 10.09 33.74
C VAL A 652 26.21 8.96 33.82
N ILE A 653 26.11 7.95 32.98
CA ILE A 653 27.06 6.84 32.91
C ILE A 653 28.24 7.20 32.00
N SER A 654 27.92 7.79 30.87
CA SER A 654 28.92 8.22 29.87
C SER A 654 28.49 9.50 29.14
N ALA A 655 29.46 10.30 28.73
CA ALA A 655 29.25 11.50 27.92
C ALA A 655 30.30 11.53 26.80
N ALA A 656 29.83 11.45 25.54
CA ALA A 656 30.69 11.48 24.36
C ALA A 656 30.11 12.45 23.32
N GLY A 657 30.82 13.55 23.05
CA GLY A 657 30.34 14.60 22.14
C GLY A 657 28.98 15.16 22.58
N ASP A 658 28.00 15.16 21.67
CA ASP A 658 26.64 15.64 21.95
C ASP A 658 25.71 14.58 22.54
N MET A 659 26.19 13.37 22.76
CA MET A 659 25.42 12.28 23.35
C MET A 659 25.80 12.03 24.79
N ILE A 660 24.80 11.83 25.64
CA ILE A 660 24.98 11.41 27.04
C ILE A 660 24.15 10.16 27.29
N GLU A 661 24.67 9.25 28.08
CA GLU A 661 24.00 8.03 28.50
C GLU A 661 23.64 8.17 29.98
N VAL A 662 22.36 8.11 30.31
CA VAL A 662 21.84 8.37 31.65
C VAL A 662 21.07 7.15 32.15
N GLN A 663 21.41 6.69 33.35
CA GLN A 663 20.66 5.68 34.11
C GLN A 663 19.65 6.38 35.02
N PHE A 664 18.37 6.13 34.82
CA PHE A 664 17.29 6.75 35.57
C PHE A 664 16.91 5.94 36.82
N GLU A 665 16.80 6.62 37.97
CA GLU A 665 16.52 6.01 39.24
C GLU A 665 15.13 5.35 39.31
N ARG A 666 14.14 5.90 38.60
CA ARG A 666 12.73 5.48 38.70
C ARG A 666 12.46 4.07 38.18
N ASN A 667 13.23 3.61 37.21
CA ASN A 667 13.02 2.31 36.52
C ASN A 667 14.32 1.56 36.21
N GLY A 668 15.49 2.06 36.67
CA GLY A 668 16.80 1.45 36.40
C GLY A 668 17.22 1.44 34.91
N GLN A 669 16.44 2.04 34.00
CA GLN A 669 16.73 2.01 32.60
C GLN A 669 17.81 3.01 32.21
N THR A 670 18.70 2.57 31.31
CA THR A 670 19.71 3.42 30.71
C THR A 670 19.21 3.94 29.36
N LYS A 671 19.34 5.25 29.13
CA LYS A 671 18.93 5.88 27.86
C LYS A 671 20.02 6.80 27.32
N LYS A 672 20.21 6.75 26.01
CA LYS A 672 21.07 7.68 25.28
C LYS A 672 20.26 8.91 24.90
N LEU A 673 20.73 10.07 25.28
CA LEU A 673 20.06 11.36 25.10
C LEU A 673 21.00 12.34 24.41
N MET A 674 20.46 13.19 23.52
CA MET A 674 21.24 14.20 22.82
C MET A 674 21.16 15.54 23.58
N LYS A 675 22.30 16.15 23.84
CA LYS A 675 22.39 17.47 24.45
C LYS A 675 21.65 18.50 23.63
N GLY A 676 20.92 19.41 24.27
CA GLY A 676 20.16 20.46 23.60
C GLY A 676 18.80 20.05 23.05
N PHE A 677 18.53 18.75 22.85
CA PHE A 677 17.23 18.24 22.43
C PHE A 677 16.44 17.56 23.56
N ALA A 678 17.14 17.01 24.54
CA ALA A 678 16.51 16.42 25.70
C ALA A 678 16.38 17.49 26.82
N PRO A 679 15.21 17.60 27.47
CA PRO A 679 15.00 18.54 28.56
C PRO A 679 15.67 18.00 29.85
N ILE A 680 17.01 18.09 29.90
CA ILE A 680 17.87 17.61 30.99
C ILE A 680 18.46 18.78 31.72
N VAL A 681 18.36 18.74 33.05
CA VAL A 681 18.98 19.73 33.98
C VAL A 681 19.98 19.01 34.86
N LYS A 682 21.19 19.54 34.95
CA LYS A 682 22.19 19.03 35.88
C LYS A 682 21.77 19.42 37.28
N LEU A 683 21.70 18.44 38.17
CA LEU A 683 21.44 18.65 39.58
C LEU A 683 22.79 18.87 40.29
N THR A 684 22.98 20.05 40.84
CA THR A 684 24.18 20.41 41.65
C THR A 684 24.15 19.72 43.00
#